data_e04c67eea0ab729c7563b13da0bf1b50
#
_entry.id   e04c67eea0ab729c7563b13da0bf1b50
#
_cell.length_a   1.000
_cell.length_b   1.000
_cell.length_c   1.000
_cell.angle_alpha   90.00
_cell.angle_beta   90.00
_cell.angle_gamma   90.00
#
_symmetry.space_group_name_H-M   'P 1'
#
loop_
_entity.id
_entity.type
_entity.pdbx_description
1 polymer ?
#
loop_
_entity_poly.entity_id
_entity_poly.type
_entity_poly.pdbx_seq_one_letter_code
_entity_poly.pdbx_strand_id
1 'polypeptide(L)'
;MTIKRLFPFALLAGLHAPAVLASSDMTCTPSWKLISDQLSGCNNLAFLSPGNDSRVNLQLLLDDAGHLKLTREPLALEGYEYGYGLVPFSLGMLDPSRAGSKAAERDEQTADPDVAYLTQALQRLGIDSDADAFAVHHFAEGEGNRCRSNDLQAMRGFVDALSATSELASSEAQALARSRRSLLSLCGEGDPQTQDILPQAEQLQSPAAQAFRDYLRGADAFYRGDFDQARERFAELAHSEQPWLSETAQYLLGRVALNQAQLNAFDEYGFFSPEQVDKTNLDASAKAFEQYLNNYPQGLYSDSARGLQRRVYWLAGDTRRFAEAFARQFERGAQQIDMPALIEELDGKLLPSLAPDAIDDPLLLAMVDLIQLRDPGANSEPRLSLEQLQAQQPRFASQPGLHAYLVAAWHFYRGDDAEQTLAALPDTGAGPLNALAFSQETLRGLALEAKGETTKALQHWQALLARSQDPLQQAQLQLALALNYERSGELEKVFAADSPITTAPIRERLLAYGAGPELLRQQAGDAQAPASERATALYTLLYRDLDYGRYADFLSDFAQFPSKPAQPGQRLDPGVFAWSGDSDAGYACPSLTNIAERLAANAEDAQGTLCLGDFIRVHGLDEHWLNRPPAVGELGSAPSLFQGSSFSRLAGYQRLLATPQVSREDKAYALFRAINCYAPSGYNSCDRQDISKDQRKQWFQTLKRSYADTQWAQRLKYYW
;
A
#
# COMPACT_ATOMS: atom_id res chain seq x y z
N MET A 1 -7.00 -13.82 -68.71
CA MET A 1 -6.32 -14.72 -67.76
C MET A 1 -5.76 -13.90 -66.64
N THR A 2 -6.53 -13.71 -65.56
CA THR A 2 -6.24 -12.76 -64.48
C THR A 2 -6.13 -13.55 -63.18
N ILE A 3 -4.93 -13.63 -62.63
CA ILE A 3 -4.62 -14.36 -61.39
C ILE A 3 -4.94 -13.42 -60.22
N LYS A 4 -5.97 -13.77 -59.43
CA LYS A 4 -6.27 -13.15 -58.13
C LYS A 4 -5.34 -13.76 -57.10
N ARG A 5 -4.49 -12.91 -56.49
CA ARG A 5 -3.72 -13.23 -55.29
C ARG A 5 -4.61 -13.05 -54.03
N LEU A 6 -4.86 -14.14 -53.33
CA LEU A 6 -5.44 -14.16 -52.00
C LEU A 6 -4.32 -13.85 -50.98
N PHE A 7 -4.52 -12.79 -50.19
CA PHE A 7 -3.76 -12.54 -48.99
C PHE A 7 -4.46 -13.25 -47.82
N PRO A 8 -3.77 -13.98 -46.96
CA PRO A 8 -4.34 -14.45 -45.72
C PRO A 8 -4.28 -13.32 -44.65
N PHE A 9 -5.45 -13.00 -44.09
CA PHE A 9 -5.56 -12.21 -42.87
C PHE A 9 -5.01 -13.04 -41.71
N ALA A 10 -3.90 -12.64 -41.16
CA ALA A 10 -3.42 -13.11 -39.85
C ALA A 10 -4.22 -12.37 -38.77
N LEU A 11 -5.10 -13.09 -38.07
CA LEU A 11 -5.68 -12.64 -36.82
C LEU A 11 -4.56 -12.50 -35.78
N LEU A 12 -4.18 -11.27 -35.45
CA LEU A 12 -3.42 -10.96 -34.22
C LEU A 12 -4.42 -11.05 -33.06
N ALA A 13 -4.44 -12.20 -32.39
CA ALA A 13 -5.00 -12.30 -31.06
C ALA A 13 -4.09 -11.48 -30.10
N GLY A 14 -4.54 -10.30 -29.72
CA GLY A 14 -3.89 -9.48 -28.71
C GLY A 14 -3.95 -10.19 -27.37
N LEU A 15 -2.84 -10.78 -26.95
CA LEU A 15 -2.59 -11.17 -25.58
C LEU A 15 -2.59 -9.91 -24.73
N HIS A 16 -3.70 -9.65 -24.03
CA HIS A 16 -3.72 -8.70 -22.93
C HIS A 16 -2.96 -9.37 -21.77
N ALA A 17 -1.66 -9.21 -21.73
CA ALA A 17 -0.91 -9.43 -20.51
C ALA A 17 -1.41 -8.39 -19.49
N PRO A 18 -1.78 -8.79 -18.26
CA PRO A 18 -2.00 -7.82 -17.19
C PRO A 18 -0.69 -7.03 -17.04
N ALA A 19 -0.80 -5.70 -17.09
CA ALA A 19 0.33 -4.82 -16.84
C ALA A 19 0.84 -5.12 -15.42
N VAL A 20 1.93 -5.85 -15.33
CA VAL A 20 2.73 -5.93 -14.11
C VAL A 20 3.30 -4.53 -13.92
N LEU A 21 2.73 -3.78 -13.00
CA LEU A 21 3.27 -2.50 -12.55
C LEU A 21 4.55 -2.79 -11.74
N ALA A 22 5.61 -3.08 -12.45
CA ALA A 22 6.96 -3.15 -11.92
C ALA A 22 7.61 -1.78 -12.06
N SER A 23 7.24 -0.85 -11.20
CA SER A 23 8.12 0.23 -10.77
C SER A 23 7.53 0.91 -9.54
N SER A 24 8.38 1.19 -8.60
CA SER A 24 8.17 1.64 -7.24
C SER A 24 7.59 3.06 -7.07
N ASP A 25 6.99 3.63 -8.09
CA ASP A 25 6.39 4.97 -8.04
C ASP A 25 4.87 4.90 -7.85
N MET A 26 4.40 4.03 -6.97
CA MET A 26 3.00 4.03 -6.55
C MET A 26 2.73 5.20 -5.61
N THR A 27 2.72 6.41 -6.15
CA THR A 27 2.09 7.54 -5.49
C THR A 27 0.59 7.34 -5.58
N CYS A 28 -0.03 6.94 -4.50
CA CYS A 28 -1.47 6.90 -4.43
C CYS A 28 -2.03 8.21 -3.87
N THR A 29 -3.14 8.68 -4.42
CA THR A 29 -3.86 9.84 -3.87
C THR A 29 -4.94 9.37 -2.92
N PRO A 30 -4.92 9.79 -1.64
CA PRO A 30 -5.94 9.38 -0.70
C PRO A 30 -7.30 9.94 -1.08
N SER A 31 -8.33 9.13 -0.93
CA SER A 31 -9.71 9.52 -1.18
C SER A 31 -10.41 9.87 0.16
N TRP A 32 -11.06 11.03 0.20
CA TRP A 32 -11.77 11.52 1.37
C TRP A 32 -13.28 11.19 1.30
N LYS A 33 -13.59 9.93 1.05
CA LYS A 33 -14.94 9.38 0.96
C LYS A 33 -15.03 8.04 1.69
N LEU A 34 -16.25 7.64 2.04
CA LEU A 34 -16.53 6.35 2.69
C LEU A 34 -16.99 5.27 1.70
N ILE A 35 -17.50 5.66 0.54
CA ILE A 35 -17.93 4.71 -0.49
C ILE A 35 -16.74 4.40 -1.37
N SER A 36 -16.31 3.13 -1.38
CA SER A 36 -15.22 2.64 -2.21
C SER A 36 -15.51 1.22 -2.68
N ASP A 37 -15.68 1.06 -3.98
CA ASP A 37 -15.87 -0.24 -4.66
C ASP A 37 -14.80 -0.52 -5.70
N GLN A 38 -13.80 0.35 -5.79
CA GLN A 38 -12.58 0.14 -6.58
C GLN A 38 -11.41 -0.01 -5.63
N LEU A 39 -10.52 -0.96 -5.92
CA LEU A 39 -9.32 -1.16 -5.12
C LEU A 39 -8.52 0.14 -5.01
N SER A 40 -8.30 0.59 -3.80
CA SER A 40 -7.47 1.76 -3.51
C SER A 40 -6.24 1.35 -2.72
N GLY A 41 -5.05 1.60 -3.26
CA GLY A 41 -3.79 1.33 -2.55
C GLY A 41 -3.54 2.23 -1.35
N CYS A 42 -4.30 3.35 -1.20
CA CYS A 42 -4.06 4.36 -0.17
C CYS A 42 -5.06 4.40 0.96
N ASN A 43 -6.28 3.97 0.71
CA ASN A 43 -7.39 4.12 1.64
C ASN A 43 -7.94 2.77 2.01
N ASN A 44 -7.61 2.33 3.19
CA ASN A 44 -8.23 1.15 3.77
C ASN A 44 -9.13 1.59 4.91
N LEU A 45 -10.41 1.34 4.76
CA LEU A 45 -11.42 1.72 5.73
C LEU A 45 -11.44 0.74 6.91
N ALA A 46 -11.77 1.21 8.12
CA ALA A 46 -11.86 0.36 9.31
C ALA A 46 -13.16 -0.47 9.36
N PHE A 47 -13.78 -0.69 8.20
CA PHE A 47 -14.91 -1.58 8.01
C PHE A 47 -14.74 -2.40 6.73
N LEU A 48 -15.44 -3.51 6.60
CA LEU A 48 -15.40 -4.37 5.42
C LEU A 48 -15.89 -3.63 4.19
N SER A 49 -15.06 -3.51 3.18
CA SER A 49 -15.40 -2.77 1.95
C SER A 49 -14.80 -3.45 0.72
N PRO A 50 -15.53 -3.50 -0.41
CA PRO A 50 -14.96 -3.98 -1.66
C PRO A 50 -13.69 -3.22 -2.08
N GLY A 51 -13.62 -1.92 -1.77
CA GLY A 51 -12.50 -1.06 -2.13
C GLY A 51 -11.26 -1.20 -1.25
N ASN A 52 -11.35 -1.87 -0.11
CA ASN A 52 -10.18 -2.16 0.72
C ASN A 52 -9.23 -3.13 0.02
N ASP A 53 -7.96 -3.06 0.35
CA ASP A 53 -7.03 -4.16 0.11
C ASP A 53 -7.57 -5.44 0.77
N SER A 54 -7.44 -6.57 0.08
CA SER A 54 -7.93 -7.87 0.57
C SER A 54 -7.32 -8.24 1.91
N ARG A 55 -6.04 -7.92 2.11
CA ARG A 55 -5.32 -8.17 3.37
C ARG A 55 -5.95 -7.39 4.53
N VAL A 56 -6.42 -6.17 4.29
CA VAL A 56 -7.10 -5.37 5.33
C VAL A 56 -8.46 -5.93 5.68
N ASN A 57 -9.27 -6.32 4.70
CA ASN A 57 -10.54 -6.98 4.99
C ASN A 57 -10.34 -8.29 5.79
N LEU A 58 -9.32 -9.07 5.42
CA LEU A 58 -8.98 -10.30 6.15
C LEU A 58 -8.54 -10.02 7.59
N GLN A 59 -7.71 -8.99 7.80
CA GLN A 59 -7.30 -8.56 9.14
C GLN A 59 -8.50 -8.22 10.01
N LEU A 60 -9.49 -7.49 9.49
CA LEU A 60 -10.72 -7.15 10.20
C LEU A 60 -11.52 -8.40 10.59
N LEU A 61 -11.65 -9.37 9.68
CA LEU A 61 -12.36 -10.62 9.93
C LEU A 61 -11.63 -11.51 10.96
N LEU A 62 -10.31 -11.57 10.90
CA LEU A 62 -9.49 -12.36 11.83
C LEU A 62 -9.46 -11.74 13.23
N ASP A 63 -9.51 -10.41 13.34
CA ASP A 63 -9.63 -9.70 14.63
C ASP A 63 -10.99 -10.00 15.28
N ASP A 64 -12.08 -9.94 14.52
CA ASP A 64 -13.42 -10.29 15.00
C ASP A 64 -13.55 -11.76 15.41
N ALA A 65 -12.85 -12.66 14.71
CA ALA A 65 -12.80 -14.09 15.05
C ALA A 65 -11.87 -14.38 16.24
N GLY A 66 -11.11 -13.41 16.73
CA GLY A 66 -10.16 -13.58 17.83
C GLY A 66 -8.84 -14.27 17.46
N HIS A 67 -8.58 -14.45 16.17
CA HIS A 67 -7.34 -15.06 15.66
C HIS A 67 -6.18 -14.05 15.57
N LEU A 68 -6.50 -12.77 15.53
CA LEU A 68 -5.58 -11.65 15.44
C LEU A 68 -6.04 -10.54 16.39
N LYS A 69 -5.12 -9.72 16.89
CA LYS A 69 -5.44 -8.47 17.59
C LYS A 69 -4.83 -7.32 16.84
N LEU A 70 -5.66 -6.49 16.24
CA LEU A 70 -5.22 -5.33 15.48
C LEU A 70 -4.77 -4.18 16.40
N THR A 71 -3.70 -3.50 16.00
CA THR A 71 -3.34 -2.19 16.53
C THR A 71 -4.17 -1.16 15.78
N ARG A 72 -5.11 -0.52 16.47
CA ARG A 72 -6.07 0.43 15.88
C ARG A 72 -5.64 1.87 16.12
N GLU A 73 -4.35 2.14 15.91
CA GLU A 73 -3.82 3.50 15.97
C GLU A 73 -3.77 4.11 14.56
N PRO A 74 -4.07 5.42 14.43
CA PRO A 74 -3.85 6.12 13.18
C PRO A 74 -2.42 5.96 12.72
N LEU A 75 -2.23 5.75 11.41
CA LEU A 75 -0.89 5.66 10.83
C LEU A 75 -0.13 6.97 11.09
N ALA A 76 1.12 6.88 11.56
CA ALA A 76 1.96 8.03 11.78
C ALA A 76 2.24 8.77 10.47
N LEU A 77 2.08 10.10 10.47
CA LEU A 77 2.30 10.95 9.29
C LEU A 77 3.78 11.02 8.87
N GLU A 78 4.69 10.60 9.74
CA GLU A 78 6.14 10.76 9.58
C GLU A 78 6.80 9.87 8.51
N GLY A 79 6.10 8.91 7.93
CA GLY A 79 6.60 8.02 6.86
C GLY A 79 6.35 8.51 5.43
N TYR A 80 5.96 9.78 5.22
CA TYR A 80 5.39 10.28 3.95
C TYR A 80 6.33 11.10 3.08
N GLU A 81 7.60 10.78 3.04
CA GLU A 81 8.56 11.45 2.13
C GLU A 81 8.24 11.24 0.64
N TYR A 82 7.39 10.29 0.29
CA TYR A 82 7.09 9.92 -1.11
C TYR A 82 5.66 10.26 -1.57
N GLY A 83 4.97 11.19 -0.92
CA GLY A 83 3.68 11.69 -1.41
C GLY A 83 2.48 10.75 -1.22
N TYR A 84 2.58 9.73 -0.40
CA TYR A 84 1.43 8.95 0.06
C TYR A 84 0.61 9.82 1.01
N GLY A 85 -0.45 10.43 0.52
CA GLY A 85 -1.36 11.15 1.38
C GLY A 85 -2.06 10.19 2.32
N LEU A 86 -1.88 10.34 3.65
CA LEU A 86 -2.70 9.64 4.62
C LEU A 86 -4.00 10.35 4.86
N VAL A 87 -5.01 9.54 5.03
CA VAL A 87 -6.25 9.95 5.65
C VAL A 87 -6.26 9.44 7.10
N PRO A 88 -6.78 10.21 8.06
CA PRO A 88 -6.66 9.89 9.49
C PRO A 88 -7.47 8.67 9.92
N PHE A 89 -8.21 8.08 9.01
CA PHE A 89 -9.07 6.92 9.22
C PHE A 89 -8.57 5.66 8.48
N SER A 90 -7.42 5.69 7.83
CA SER A 90 -6.92 4.53 7.09
C SER A 90 -6.34 3.48 8.02
N LEU A 91 -6.84 2.26 7.92
CA LEU A 91 -6.24 1.09 8.58
C LEU A 91 -5.01 0.64 7.81
N GLY A 92 -3.88 0.50 8.53
CA GLY A 92 -2.64 -0.02 7.94
C GLY A 92 -2.71 -1.51 7.66
N MET A 93 -2.01 -1.94 6.62
CA MET A 93 -1.73 -3.35 6.41
C MET A 93 -0.70 -3.84 7.43
N LEU A 94 -0.84 -5.09 7.87
CA LEU A 94 0.23 -5.77 8.60
C LEU A 94 1.40 -5.96 7.63
N ASP A 95 2.53 -5.36 7.98
CA ASP A 95 3.73 -5.42 7.17
C ASP A 95 4.64 -6.53 7.69
N PRO A 96 4.88 -7.59 6.89
CA PRO A 96 5.79 -8.66 7.30
C PRO A 96 7.20 -8.16 7.62
N SER A 97 7.67 -7.12 6.92
CA SER A 97 8.97 -6.52 7.16
C SER A 97 9.03 -5.77 8.49
N ARG A 98 7.91 -5.21 8.95
CA ARG A 98 7.79 -4.54 10.26
C ARG A 98 7.61 -5.50 11.42
N ALA A 99 6.99 -6.66 11.22
CA ALA A 99 6.97 -7.74 12.21
C ALA A 99 8.39 -8.24 12.48
N GLY A 100 9.23 -8.27 11.44
CA GLY A 100 10.68 -8.51 11.53
C GLY A 100 11.50 -7.29 11.98
N SER A 101 11.00 -6.05 11.83
CA SER A 101 11.81 -4.83 12.04
C SER A 101 12.03 -4.47 13.51
N LYS A 102 11.22 -4.98 14.46
CA LYS A 102 11.70 -5.09 15.86
C LYS A 102 12.88 -6.06 16.01
N ALA A 103 13.13 -6.89 14.99
CA ALA A 103 14.34 -7.69 14.86
C ALA A 103 15.39 -7.00 13.97
N ALA A 104 15.02 -6.08 13.08
CA ALA A 104 15.93 -5.39 12.15
C ALA A 104 16.43 -4.02 12.67
N GLU A 105 15.81 -3.44 13.71
CA GLU A 105 16.46 -2.42 14.56
C GLU A 105 17.41 -3.04 15.59
N ARG A 106 17.62 -4.36 15.55
CA ARG A 106 18.84 -4.92 16.12
C ARG A 106 19.98 -4.44 15.23
N ASP A 107 20.75 -3.51 15.83
CA ASP A 107 22.06 -3.11 15.34
C ASP A 107 22.66 -4.16 14.42
N GLU A 108 23.15 -3.77 13.24
CA GLU A 108 24.04 -4.61 12.38
C GLU A 108 25.25 -5.14 13.16
N GLN A 109 25.39 -4.83 14.44
CA GLN A 109 26.44 -5.24 15.35
C GLN A 109 26.04 -6.34 16.35
N THR A 110 24.76 -6.77 16.43
CA THR A 110 24.42 -7.93 17.25
C THR A 110 24.57 -9.21 16.43
N ALA A 111 25.64 -9.95 16.71
CA ALA A 111 25.88 -11.26 16.11
C ALA A 111 24.62 -12.14 16.19
N ASP A 112 24.28 -12.81 15.08
CA ASP A 112 23.18 -13.79 15.01
C ASP A 112 23.27 -14.73 16.23
N PRO A 113 22.21 -14.87 17.02
CA PRO A 113 22.20 -15.72 18.21
C PRO A 113 22.60 -17.18 17.91
N ASP A 114 22.29 -17.68 16.71
CA ASP A 114 22.69 -19.01 16.29
C ASP A 114 24.19 -19.10 15.98
N VAL A 115 24.83 -18.03 15.49
CA VAL A 115 26.28 -17.97 15.34
C VAL A 115 26.98 -18.07 16.68
N ALA A 116 26.54 -17.29 17.68
CA ALA A 116 27.13 -17.34 19.03
C ALA A 116 26.94 -18.72 19.68
N TYR A 117 25.74 -19.29 19.54
CA TYR A 117 25.42 -20.62 20.05
C TYR A 117 26.30 -21.70 19.39
N LEU A 118 26.38 -21.73 18.06
CA LEU A 118 27.12 -22.73 17.29
C LEU A 118 28.61 -22.62 17.54
N THR A 119 29.17 -21.40 17.63
CA THR A 119 30.58 -21.19 18.01
C THR A 119 30.89 -21.85 19.33
N GLN A 120 30.05 -21.63 20.35
CA GLN A 120 30.23 -22.24 21.66
C GLN A 120 30.03 -23.77 21.65
N ALA A 121 29.02 -24.26 20.91
CA ALA A 121 28.73 -25.67 20.80
C ALA A 121 29.87 -26.45 20.11
N LEU A 122 30.43 -25.88 19.03
CA LEU A 122 31.57 -26.46 18.33
C LEU A 122 32.85 -26.45 19.18
N GLN A 123 33.09 -25.37 19.94
CA GLN A 123 34.22 -25.35 20.90
C GLN A 123 34.12 -26.44 21.96
N ARG A 124 32.91 -26.74 22.47
CA ARG A 124 32.71 -27.88 23.40
C ARG A 124 33.05 -29.23 22.75
N LEU A 125 32.85 -29.35 21.45
CA LEU A 125 33.28 -30.50 20.65
C LEU A 125 34.77 -30.48 20.30
N GLY A 126 35.54 -29.44 20.72
CA GLY A 126 36.96 -29.29 20.40
C GLY A 126 37.21 -28.83 18.96
N ILE A 127 36.28 -28.10 18.36
CA ILE A 127 36.38 -27.52 17.04
C ILE A 127 36.49 -26.00 17.20
N ASP A 128 37.67 -25.44 16.85
CA ASP A 128 37.84 -23.99 16.79
C ASP A 128 37.01 -23.44 15.61
N SER A 129 36.19 -22.47 15.88
CA SER A 129 35.43 -21.72 14.88
C SER A 129 35.24 -20.27 15.36
N ASP A 130 35.39 -19.35 14.44
CA ASP A 130 35.06 -17.94 14.60
C ASP A 130 33.70 -17.62 13.92
N ALA A 131 33.22 -16.41 14.09
CA ALA A 131 31.96 -15.97 13.49
C ALA A 131 32.03 -16.00 11.94
N ASP A 132 33.20 -15.75 11.36
CA ASP A 132 33.40 -15.73 9.90
C ASP A 132 33.21 -17.12 9.27
N ALA A 133 33.38 -18.20 10.08
CA ALA A 133 33.14 -19.57 9.61
C ALA A 133 31.66 -19.87 9.29
N PHE A 134 30.75 -18.99 9.69
CA PHE A 134 29.30 -19.09 9.46
C PHE A 134 28.77 -18.03 8.49
N ALA A 135 29.65 -17.16 7.95
CA ALA A 135 29.28 -16.16 6.95
C ALA A 135 29.05 -16.82 5.59
N VAL A 136 27.93 -17.49 5.44
CA VAL A 136 27.52 -18.10 4.18
C VAL A 136 26.37 -17.29 3.60
N HIS A 137 26.63 -16.60 2.52
CA HIS A 137 25.59 -15.90 1.76
C HIS A 137 24.86 -16.91 0.87
N HIS A 138 23.72 -17.39 1.35
CA HIS A 138 22.81 -18.17 0.52
C HIS A 138 21.91 -17.25 -0.28
N PHE A 139 22.12 -17.19 -1.58
CA PHE A 139 21.12 -16.65 -2.49
C PHE A 139 20.14 -17.77 -2.87
N ALA A 140 19.17 -18.05 -2.02
CA ALA A 140 18.14 -19.06 -2.27
C ALA A 140 16.89 -18.41 -2.82
N GLU A 141 16.80 -18.28 -4.14
CA GLU A 141 15.59 -17.81 -4.81
C GLU A 141 14.45 -18.81 -4.68
N GLY A 142 13.23 -18.26 -4.55
CA GLY A 142 11.98 -19.01 -4.61
C GLY A 142 11.62 -19.77 -3.35
N GLU A 143 10.32 -19.87 -3.11
CA GLU A 143 9.76 -20.64 -2.00
C GLU A 143 9.92 -22.14 -2.22
N GLY A 144 10.19 -22.87 -1.12
CA GLY A 144 10.37 -24.32 -1.17
C GLY A 144 11.69 -24.76 -1.80
N ASN A 145 12.58 -23.85 -2.20
CA ASN A 145 13.90 -24.18 -2.67
C ASN A 145 14.64 -25.03 -1.61
N ARG A 146 15.35 -26.09 -2.07
CA ARG A 146 16.08 -27.01 -1.20
C ARG A 146 17.13 -26.29 -0.34
N CYS A 147 17.77 -25.25 -0.88
CA CYS A 147 18.83 -24.52 -0.21
C CYS A 147 18.36 -23.67 0.98
N ARG A 148 17.11 -23.26 1.03
CA ARG A 148 16.54 -22.49 2.16
C ARG A 148 16.64 -23.18 3.51
N SER A 149 16.75 -24.49 3.55
CA SER A 149 16.92 -25.24 4.80
C SER A 149 18.36 -25.60 5.11
N ASN A 150 19.30 -25.12 4.34
CA ASN A 150 20.73 -25.30 4.66
C ASN A 150 21.22 -24.09 5.47
N ASP A 151 20.61 -23.85 6.60
CA ASP A 151 20.80 -22.70 7.46
C ASP A 151 21.45 -23.07 8.82
N LEU A 152 21.70 -22.05 9.63
CA LEU A 152 22.31 -22.18 10.94
C LEU A 152 21.39 -22.92 11.91
N GLN A 153 20.06 -22.77 11.80
CA GLN A 153 19.10 -23.47 12.63
C GLN A 153 19.13 -24.99 12.38
N ALA A 154 19.21 -25.39 11.11
CA ALA A 154 19.36 -26.81 10.76
C ALA A 154 20.72 -27.37 11.21
N MET A 155 21.79 -26.57 11.14
CA MET A 155 23.09 -26.97 11.70
C MET A 155 23.04 -27.11 13.21
N ARG A 156 22.38 -26.20 13.91
CA ARG A 156 22.19 -26.25 15.36
C ARG A 156 21.49 -27.55 15.77
N GLY A 157 20.35 -27.88 15.13
CA GLY A 157 19.63 -29.14 15.42
C GLY A 157 20.50 -30.36 15.25
N PHE A 158 21.35 -30.40 14.24
CA PHE A 158 22.31 -31.49 14.03
C PHE A 158 23.38 -31.55 15.14
N VAL A 159 24.00 -30.43 15.52
CA VAL A 159 25.03 -30.36 16.57
C VAL A 159 24.46 -30.73 17.93
N ASP A 160 23.22 -30.29 18.22
CA ASP A 160 22.51 -30.67 19.45
C ASP A 160 22.24 -32.17 19.51
N ALA A 161 21.81 -32.78 18.41
CA ALA A 161 21.59 -34.21 18.29
C ALA A 161 22.88 -35.02 18.49
N LEU A 162 24.00 -34.57 17.89
CA LEU A 162 25.34 -35.16 18.13
C LEU A 162 25.71 -35.10 19.60
N SER A 163 25.53 -33.95 20.25
CA SER A 163 25.92 -33.72 21.63
C SER A 163 25.05 -34.53 22.61
N ALA A 164 23.81 -34.82 22.23
CA ALA A 164 22.89 -35.65 23.02
C ALA A 164 23.11 -37.16 22.84
N THR A 165 23.93 -37.59 21.88
CA THR A 165 24.15 -39.01 21.57
C THR A 165 25.37 -39.56 22.33
N SER A 166 25.16 -40.27 23.41
CA SER A 166 26.21 -40.73 24.33
C SER A 166 27.13 -41.81 23.75
N GLU A 167 26.70 -42.52 22.71
CA GLU A 167 27.44 -43.59 22.03
C GLU A 167 28.49 -43.08 21.05
N LEU A 168 28.55 -41.77 20.81
CA LEU A 168 29.54 -41.17 19.92
C LEU A 168 30.86 -40.91 20.65
N ALA A 169 31.96 -41.37 20.07
CA ALA A 169 33.27 -40.93 20.50
C ALA A 169 33.50 -39.45 20.13
N SER A 170 34.27 -38.72 20.97
CA SER A 170 34.54 -37.28 20.70
C SER A 170 35.15 -37.03 19.34
N SER A 171 36.01 -37.91 18.84
CA SER A 171 36.61 -37.80 17.49
C SER A 171 35.58 -37.99 16.38
N GLU A 172 34.61 -38.89 16.57
CA GLU A 172 33.52 -39.08 15.60
C GLU A 172 32.60 -37.87 15.55
N ALA A 173 32.19 -37.37 16.73
CA ALA A 173 31.37 -36.17 16.82
C ALA A 173 32.04 -34.95 16.17
N GLN A 174 33.36 -34.78 16.37
CA GLN A 174 34.15 -33.73 15.71
C GLN A 174 34.14 -33.86 14.18
N ALA A 175 34.39 -35.08 13.67
CA ALA A 175 34.42 -35.30 12.21
C ALA A 175 33.04 -35.02 11.58
N LEU A 176 31.97 -35.50 12.21
CA LEU A 176 30.57 -35.27 11.76
C LEU A 176 30.19 -33.77 11.79
N ALA A 177 30.52 -33.07 12.88
CA ALA A 177 30.22 -31.66 13.02
C ALA A 177 30.97 -30.78 12.00
N ARG A 178 32.25 -31.11 11.71
CA ARG A 178 33.02 -30.45 10.64
C ARG A 178 32.39 -30.65 9.27
N SER A 179 31.96 -31.87 8.98
CA SER A 179 31.29 -32.23 7.73
C SER A 179 29.95 -31.49 7.59
N ARG A 180 29.13 -31.42 8.67
CA ARG A 180 27.88 -30.64 8.65
C ARG A 180 28.12 -29.15 8.40
N ARG A 181 29.16 -28.58 9.01
CA ARG A 181 29.57 -27.19 8.73
C ARG A 181 29.93 -26.98 7.27
N SER A 182 30.68 -27.91 6.68
CA SER A 182 31.05 -27.86 5.27
C SER A 182 29.84 -27.92 4.34
N LEU A 183 28.74 -28.58 4.75
CA LEU A 183 27.48 -28.56 3.98
C LEU A 183 26.90 -27.16 3.82
N LEU A 184 27.16 -26.21 4.73
CA LEU A 184 26.67 -24.82 4.60
C LEU A 184 27.17 -24.14 3.34
N SER A 185 28.35 -24.52 2.81
CA SER A 185 28.89 -23.95 1.58
C SER A 185 28.20 -24.43 0.30
N LEU A 186 27.45 -25.54 0.37
CA LEU A 186 26.61 -25.94 -0.75
C LEU A 186 25.48 -24.93 -0.90
N CYS A 187 25.11 -24.58 -2.11
CA CYS A 187 24.12 -23.54 -2.41
C CYS A 187 24.64 -22.09 -2.26
N GLY A 188 25.92 -21.86 -2.00
CA GLY A 188 26.55 -20.53 -2.01
C GLY A 188 27.08 -20.12 -3.38
N GLU A 189 27.48 -18.84 -3.55
CA GLU A 189 28.22 -18.40 -4.73
C GLU A 189 29.54 -19.18 -4.82
N GLY A 190 29.78 -19.85 -5.96
CA GLY A 190 30.98 -20.67 -6.16
C GLY A 190 30.88 -22.09 -5.61
N ASP A 191 29.62 -22.62 -5.49
CA ASP A 191 29.35 -23.99 -5.03
C ASP A 191 30.39 -25.02 -5.56
N PRO A 192 31.18 -25.63 -4.67
CA PRO A 192 32.13 -26.65 -5.06
C PRO A 192 31.40 -27.98 -5.32
N GLN A 193 30.77 -28.11 -6.48
CA GLN A 193 30.05 -29.32 -6.88
C GLN A 193 30.90 -30.60 -6.81
N THR A 194 32.21 -30.48 -6.68
CA THR A 194 33.17 -31.55 -6.70
C THR A 194 33.90 -31.80 -5.39
N GLN A 195 33.67 -31.00 -4.34
CA GLN A 195 34.33 -31.18 -3.06
C GLN A 195 33.71 -32.32 -2.26
N ASP A 196 34.51 -33.31 -1.88
CA ASP A 196 34.07 -34.33 -0.90
C ASP A 196 34.07 -33.75 0.52
N ILE A 197 32.89 -33.48 1.03
CA ILE A 197 32.66 -32.91 2.36
C ILE A 197 32.37 -33.96 3.44
N LEU A 198 32.27 -35.23 3.04
CA LEU A 198 31.89 -36.32 3.96
C LEU A 198 33.10 -36.83 4.75
N PRO A 199 32.95 -37.21 6.03
CA PRO A 199 34.00 -37.79 6.79
C PRO A 199 34.34 -39.18 6.24
N GLN A 200 35.64 -39.54 6.28
CA GLN A 200 36.12 -40.86 5.83
C GLN A 200 35.44 -41.97 6.71
N ALA A 201 35.05 -43.08 6.07
CA ALA A 201 34.35 -44.17 6.75
C ALA A 201 35.18 -44.79 7.90
N GLU A 202 36.48 -44.83 7.72
CA GLU A 202 37.45 -45.38 8.69
C GLU A 202 37.50 -44.57 10.01
N GLN A 203 37.06 -43.34 9.98
CA GLN A 203 37.01 -42.43 11.13
C GLN A 203 35.77 -42.64 12.00
N LEU A 204 34.79 -43.40 11.53
CA LEU A 204 33.47 -43.59 12.15
C LEU A 204 33.21 -45.08 12.46
N GLN A 205 33.49 -45.49 13.69
CA GLN A 205 33.42 -46.87 14.12
C GLN A 205 32.06 -47.24 14.73
N SER A 206 31.42 -46.31 15.43
CA SER A 206 30.16 -46.59 16.11
C SER A 206 28.95 -46.64 15.15
N PRO A 207 27.94 -47.49 15.42
CA PRO A 207 26.70 -47.49 14.62
C PRO A 207 25.99 -46.11 14.60
N ALA A 208 26.03 -45.38 15.72
CA ALA A 208 25.50 -44.03 15.82
C ALA A 208 26.23 -43.07 14.85
N ALA A 209 27.57 -43.11 14.80
CA ALA A 209 28.33 -42.28 13.90
C ALA A 209 28.05 -42.61 12.41
N GLN A 210 27.85 -43.89 12.09
CA GLN A 210 27.47 -44.32 10.75
C GLN A 210 26.08 -43.78 10.36
N ALA A 211 25.10 -43.80 11.27
CA ALA A 211 23.76 -43.25 11.03
C ALA A 211 23.81 -41.72 10.77
N PHE A 212 24.56 -40.92 11.55
CA PHE A 212 24.77 -39.51 11.29
C PHE A 212 25.51 -39.25 9.96
N ARG A 213 26.46 -40.11 9.58
CA ARG A 213 27.11 -40.03 8.27
C ARG A 213 26.14 -40.28 7.11
N ASP A 214 25.24 -41.27 7.28
CA ASP A 214 24.23 -41.54 6.25
C ASP A 214 23.22 -40.38 6.12
N TYR A 215 22.89 -39.67 7.22
CA TYR A 215 22.17 -38.40 7.15
C TYR A 215 22.95 -37.36 6.35
N LEU A 216 24.25 -37.18 6.62
CA LEU A 216 25.06 -36.22 5.86
C LEU A 216 25.14 -36.56 4.36
N ARG A 217 25.18 -37.86 4.00
CA ARG A 217 25.12 -38.35 2.63
C ARG A 217 23.77 -37.97 1.96
N GLY A 218 22.68 -38.22 2.69
CA GLY A 218 21.34 -37.83 2.20
C GLY A 218 21.19 -36.34 2.03
N ALA A 219 21.73 -35.53 2.97
CA ALA A 219 21.70 -34.08 2.92
C ALA A 219 22.59 -33.52 1.79
N ASP A 220 23.81 -34.07 1.60
CA ASP A 220 24.68 -33.72 0.48
C ASP A 220 24.00 -33.99 -0.87
N ALA A 221 23.45 -35.18 -1.04
CA ALA A 221 22.69 -35.57 -2.23
C ALA A 221 21.48 -34.63 -2.46
N PHE A 222 20.74 -34.31 -1.39
CA PHE A 222 19.57 -33.41 -1.48
C PHE A 222 19.97 -31.99 -1.94
N TYR A 223 21.00 -31.40 -1.33
CA TYR A 223 21.44 -30.06 -1.68
C TYR A 223 22.09 -29.99 -3.07
N ARG A 224 22.72 -31.07 -3.54
CA ARG A 224 23.22 -31.19 -4.92
C ARG A 224 22.14 -31.49 -5.95
N GLY A 225 20.91 -31.87 -5.53
CA GLY A 225 19.79 -32.20 -6.41
C GLY A 225 19.75 -33.66 -6.86
N ASP A 226 20.55 -34.56 -6.26
CA ASP A 226 20.42 -36.02 -6.44
C ASP A 226 19.33 -36.57 -5.52
N PHE A 227 18.08 -36.34 -5.97
CA PHE A 227 16.90 -36.63 -5.16
C PHE A 227 16.68 -38.14 -4.96
N ASP A 228 17.14 -38.98 -5.86
CA ASP A 228 16.98 -40.43 -5.76
C ASP A 228 17.89 -40.99 -4.66
N GLN A 229 19.16 -40.57 -4.63
CA GLN A 229 20.08 -40.95 -3.56
C GLN A 229 19.64 -40.37 -2.19
N ALA A 230 19.16 -39.12 -2.16
CA ALA A 230 18.64 -38.50 -0.95
C ALA A 230 17.46 -39.29 -0.38
N ARG A 231 16.52 -39.70 -1.24
CA ARG A 231 15.35 -40.49 -0.87
C ARG A 231 15.73 -41.82 -0.26
N GLU A 232 16.66 -42.57 -0.92
CA GLU A 232 17.14 -43.84 -0.41
C GLU A 232 17.68 -43.74 1.02
N ARG A 233 18.57 -42.77 1.27
CA ARG A 233 19.20 -42.54 2.56
C ARG A 233 18.19 -42.13 3.65
N PHE A 234 17.29 -41.22 3.34
CA PHE A 234 16.28 -40.78 4.31
C PHE A 234 15.22 -41.85 4.57
N ALA A 235 14.90 -42.70 3.59
CA ALA A 235 13.99 -43.83 3.82
C ALA A 235 14.57 -44.85 4.82
N GLU A 236 15.88 -45.16 4.76
CA GLU A 236 16.58 -45.99 5.71
C GLU A 236 16.57 -45.36 7.13
N LEU A 237 16.89 -44.06 7.21
CA LEU A 237 16.99 -43.32 8.46
C LEU A 237 15.64 -43.02 9.13
N ALA A 238 14.53 -43.06 8.39
CA ALA A 238 13.20 -42.87 8.96
C ALA A 238 12.84 -43.92 10.02
N HIS A 239 13.58 -45.03 10.05
CA HIS A 239 13.44 -46.10 11.04
C HIS A 239 14.60 -46.14 12.04
N SER A 240 15.43 -45.11 12.10
CA SER A 240 16.56 -45.04 13.04
C SER A 240 16.09 -45.04 14.48
N GLU A 241 16.87 -45.74 15.36
CA GLU A 241 16.65 -45.69 16.80
C GLU A 241 16.99 -44.33 17.43
N GLN A 242 17.80 -43.51 16.73
CA GLN A 242 18.12 -42.13 17.15
C GLN A 242 16.95 -41.23 16.80
N PRO A 243 16.26 -40.63 17.80
CA PRO A 243 14.98 -39.95 17.58
C PRO A 243 15.06 -38.75 16.61
N TRP A 244 16.13 -37.93 16.71
CA TRP A 244 16.31 -36.78 15.84
C TRP A 244 16.50 -37.18 14.37
N LEU A 245 17.28 -38.29 14.13
CA LEU A 245 17.49 -38.80 12.77
C LEU A 245 16.20 -39.35 12.18
N SER A 246 15.42 -40.11 12.96
CA SER A 246 14.15 -40.65 12.50
C SER A 246 13.14 -39.55 12.15
N GLU A 247 12.95 -38.61 13.05
CA GLU A 247 12.04 -37.48 12.81
C GLU A 247 12.46 -36.63 11.62
N THR A 248 13.75 -36.25 11.57
CA THR A 248 14.30 -35.40 10.49
C THR A 248 14.21 -36.10 9.13
N ALA A 249 14.51 -37.41 9.08
CA ALA A 249 14.43 -38.18 7.85
C ALA A 249 12.99 -38.28 7.31
N GLN A 250 11.99 -38.52 8.18
CA GLN A 250 10.58 -38.52 7.78
C GLN A 250 10.14 -37.18 7.20
N TYR A 251 10.53 -36.08 7.81
CA TYR A 251 10.27 -34.75 7.26
C TYR A 251 10.97 -34.49 5.92
N LEU A 252 12.26 -34.88 5.80
CA LEU A 252 13.06 -34.68 4.59
C LEU A 252 12.55 -35.51 3.42
N LEU A 253 11.95 -36.67 3.62
CA LEU A 253 11.29 -37.43 2.54
C LEU A 253 10.21 -36.59 1.82
N GLY A 254 9.40 -35.84 2.58
CA GLY A 254 8.42 -34.91 2.00
C GLY A 254 9.09 -33.80 1.19
N ARG A 255 10.21 -33.27 1.67
CA ARG A 255 10.96 -32.21 0.98
C ARG A 255 11.66 -32.69 -0.28
N VAL A 256 12.25 -33.88 -0.25
CA VAL A 256 12.89 -34.51 -1.42
C VAL A 256 11.85 -34.63 -2.55
N ALA A 257 10.70 -35.23 -2.23
CA ALA A 257 9.64 -35.42 -3.22
C ALA A 257 9.09 -34.07 -3.74
N LEU A 258 8.92 -33.05 -2.88
CA LEU A 258 8.47 -31.71 -3.30
C LEU A 258 9.48 -31.06 -4.25
N ASN A 259 10.77 -31.08 -3.92
CA ASN A 259 11.79 -30.45 -4.77
C ASN A 259 11.92 -31.16 -6.12
N GLN A 260 11.77 -32.47 -6.13
CA GLN A 260 11.73 -33.24 -7.39
C GLN A 260 10.48 -32.92 -8.20
N ALA A 261 9.30 -32.77 -7.56
CA ALA A 261 8.05 -32.42 -8.23
C ALA A 261 8.10 -31.06 -8.91
N GLN A 262 8.77 -30.08 -8.33
CA GLN A 262 8.82 -28.71 -8.85
C GLN A 262 10.06 -28.38 -9.69
N LEU A 263 10.94 -29.33 -9.96
CA LEU A 263 12.24 -29.12 -10.59
C LEU A 263 12.17 -28.34 -11.91
N ASN A 264 11.14 -28.62 -12.72
CA ASN A 264 10.93 -27.99 -14.02
C ASN A 264 9.68 -27.09 -14.05
N ALA A 265 9.05 -26.85 -12.88
CA ALA A 265 7.80 -26.11 -12.81
C ALA A 265 7.98 -24.58 -12.84
N PHE A 266 9.22 -24.10 -12.79
CA PHE A 266 9.55 -22.68 -12.85
C PHE A 266 10.61 -22.43 -13.92
N ASP A 267 10.41 -21.39 -14.74
CA ASP A 267 11.42 -20.97 -15.71
C ASP A 267 12.56 -20.18 -15.04
N GLU A 268 13.53 -19.73 -15.85
CA GLU A 268 14.70 -18.95 -15.40
C GLU A 268 14.33 -17.59 -14.79
N TYR A 269 13.12 -17.08 -15.01
CA TYR A 269 12.55 -15.85 -14.45
C TYR A 269 11.64 -16.10 -13.27
N GLY A 270 11.43 -17.37 -12.88
CA GLY A 270 10.56 -17.78 -11.77
C GLY A 270 9.07 -17.87 -12.12
N PHE A 271 8.68 -17.81 -13.40
CA PHE A 271 7.28 -18.00 -13.81
C PHE A 271 6.86 -19.46 -13.68
N PHE A 272 5.71 -19.67 -13.06
CA PHE A 272 5.15 -20.98 -12.77
C PHE A 272 4.42 -21.59 -13.96
N SER A 273 4.75 -22.84 -14.29
CA SER A 273 4.13 -23.66 -15.34
C SER A 273 3.49 -24.91 -14.72
N PRO A 274 2.16 -24.91 -14.46
CA PRO A 274 1.47 -26.02 -13.78
C PRO A 274 1.59 -27.37 -14.50
N GLU A 275 1.69 -27.35 -15.83
CA GLU A 275 1.83 -28.54 -16.67
C GLU A 275 3.20 -29.22 -16.54
N GLN A 276 4.21 -28.51 -16.03
CA GLN A 276 5.56 -29.04 -15.81
C GLN A 276 5.75 -29.66 -14.41
N VAL A 277 4.73 -29.63 -13.56
CA VAL A 277 4.78 -30.24 -12.24
C VAL A 277 4.73 -31.77 -12.35
N ASP A 278 5.70 -32.46 -11.75
CA ASP A 278 5.66 -33.92 -11.62
C ASP A 278 4.64 -34.35 -10.56
N LYS A 279 3.47 -34.75 -11.01
CA LYS A 279 2.34 -35.14 -10.17
C LYS A 279 2.65 -36.36 -9.30
N THR A 280 3.46 -37.29 -9.77
CA THR A 280 3.81 -38.52 -9.02
C THR A 280 4.64 -38.14 -7.77
N ASN A 281 5.66 -37.32 -7.96
CA ASN A 281 6.46 -36.82 -6.84
C ASN A 281 5.69 -35.86 -5.95
N LEU A 282 4.75 -35.06 -6.50
CA LEU A 282 3.89 -34.17 -5.72
C LEU A 282 2.97 -34.97 -4.79
N ASP A 283 2.32 -36.04 -5.28
CA ASP A 283 1.51 -36.94 -4.47
C ASP A 283 2.33 -37.68 -3.38
N ALA A 284 3.56 -38.07 -3.70
CA ALA A 284 4.49 -38.65 -2.74
C ALA A 284 4.84 -37.64 -1.63
N SER A 285 5.06 -36.37 -1.99
CA SER A 285 5.31 -35.28 -1.02
C SER A 285 4.12 -35.05 -0.10
N ALA A 286 2.89 -35.00 -0.67
CA ALA A 286 1.66 -34.83 0.11
C ALA A 286 1.53 -35.92 1.19
N LYS A 287 1.71 -37.19 0.79
CA LYS A 287 1.65 -38.36 1.69
C LYS A 287 2.74 -38.33 2.77
N ALA A 288 3.96 -37.96 2.38
CA ALA A 288 5.08 -37.90 3.31
C ALA A 288 4.89 -36.82 4.39
N PHE A 289 4.41 -35.63 4.04
CA PHE A 289 4.10 -34.59 5.02
C PHE A 289 2.89 -34.94 5.89
N GLU A 290 1.85 -35.57 5.33
CA GLU A 290 0.72 -36.06 6.10
C GLU A 290 1.17 -37.14 7.13
N GLN A 291 1.98 -38.10 6.71
CA GLN A 291 2.54 -39.14 7.59
C GLN A 291 3.43 -38.51 8.67
N TYR A 292 4.29 -37.55 8.32
CA TYR A 292 5.11 -36.84 9.30
C TYR A 292 4.25 -36.13 10.35
N LEU A 293 3.24 -35.35 9.92
CA LEU A 293 2.37 -34.64 10.86
C LEU A 293 1.50 -35.56 11.73
N ASN A 294 1.14 -36.73 11.24
CA ASN A 294 0.45 -37.73 12.03
C ASN A 294 1.36 -38.36 13.11
N ASN A 295 2.64 -38.60 12.76
CA ASN A 295 3.61 -39.17 13.69
C ASN A 295 4.15 -38.12 14.68
N TYR A 296 4.31 -36.88 14.24
CA TYR A 296 4.92 -35.77 14.98
C TYR A 296 4.05 -34.51 14.89
N PRO A 297 2.84 -34.48 15.48
CA PRO A 297 1.92 -33.33 15.34
C PRO A 297 2.46 -32.01 15.94
N GLN A 298 3.40 -32.12 16.89
CA GLN A 298 4.13 -31.01 17.52
C GLN A 298 5.64 -31.21 17.40
N GLY A 299 6.10 -31.91 16.36
CA GLY A 299 7.50 -32.20 16.12
C GLY A 299 8.28 -30.96 15.67
N LEU A 300 9.60 -31.12 15.60
CA LEU A 300 10.56 -30.06 15.28
C LEU A 300 10.23 -29.31 13.96
N TYR A 301 9.66 -30.03 12.99
CA TYR A 301 9.38 -29.51 11.66
C TYR A 301 7.89 -29.37 11.36
N SER A 302 7.02 -29.49 12.37
CA SER A 302 5.56 -29.52 12.16
C SER A 302 5.01 -28.26 11.51
N ASP A 303 5.54 -27.08 11.86
CA ASP A 303 5.11 -25.81 11.26
C ASP A 303 5.60 -25.68 9.81
N SER A 304 6.84 -26.06 9.56
CA SER A 304 7.39 -26.11 8.20
C SER A 304 6.64 -27.11 7.32
N ALA A 305 6.32 -28.30 7.85
CA ALA A 305 5.56 -29.32 7.13
C ALA A 305 4.16 -28.82 6.72
N ARG A 306 3.46 -28.10 7.62
CA ARG A 306 2.16 -27.46 7.29
C ARG A 306 2.29 -26.37 6.22
N GLY A 307 3.36 -25.57 6.30
CA GLY A 307 3.66 -24.58 5.25
C GLY A 307 3.92 -25.22 3.90
N LEU A 308 4.73 -26.29 3.88
CA LEU A 308 5.03 -27.02 2.64
C LEU A 308 3.82 -27.82 2.11
N GLN A 309 2.90 -28.28 2.97
CA GLN A 309 1.62 -28.81 2.50
C GLN A 309 0.79 -27.79 1.73
N ARG A 310 0.75 -26.53 2.17
CA ARG A 310 0.09 -25.46 1.39
C ARG A 310 0.73 -25.32 0.02
N ARG A 311 2.06 -25.36 -0.06
CA ARG A 311 2.76 -25.33 -1.35
C ARG A 311 2.43 -26.52 -2.24
N VAL A 312 2.32 -27.72 -1.67
CA VAL A 312 1.89 -28.92 -2.40
C VAL A 312 0.50 -28.72 -3.00
N TYR A 313 -0.46 -28.23 -2.22
CA TYR A 313 -1.83 -28.00 -2.71
C TYR A 313 -1.88 -26.91 -3.78
N TRP A 314 -1.09 -25.85 -3.63
CA TRP A 314 -0.96 -24.81 -4.64
C TRP A 314 -0.38 -25.35 -5.95
N LEU A 315 0.70 -26.12 -5.92
CA LEU A 315 1.30 -26.77 -7.11
C LEU A 315 0.35 -27.77 -7.77
N ALA A 316 -0.49 -28.43 -6.96
CA ALA A 316 -1.51 -29.36 -7.46
C ALA A 316 -2.72 -28.65 -8.11
N GLY A 317 -2.89 -27.34 -7.89
CA GLY A 317 -4.11 -26.62 -8.22
C GLY A 317 -5.32 -27.04 -7.37
N ASP A 318 -5.10 -27.67 -6.21
CA ASP A 318 -6.15 -28.10 -5.28
C ASP A 318 -6.58 -26.93 -4.38
N THR A 319 -7.38 -26.05 -4.93
CA THR A 319 -7.86 -24.82 -4.28
C THR A 319 -8.61 -25.13 -2.99
N ARG A 320 -9.38 -26.23 -2.91
CA ARG A 320 -10.14 -26.61 -1.72
C ARG A 320 -9.22 -26.92 -0.54
N ARG A 321 -8.28 -27.88 -0.72
CA ARG A 321 -7.33 -28.22 0.34
C ARG A 321 -6.40 -27.07 0.69
N PHE A 322 -6.09 -26.23 -0.29
CA PHE A 322 -5.28 -25.03 -0.08
C PHE A 322 -6.01 -24.04 0.85
N ALA A 323 -7.28 -23.72 0.56
CA ALA A 323 -8.11 -22.87 1.42
C ALA A 323 -8.30 -23.44 2.82
N GLU A 324 -8.61 -24.74 2.95
CA GLU A 324 -8.72 -25.43 4.24
C GLU A 324 -7.41 -25.35 5.04
N ALA A 325 -6.26 -25.43 4.38
CA ALA A 325 -4.97 -25.34 5.06
C ALA A 325 -4.72 -23.94 5.63
N PHE A 326 -5.15 -22.86 4.94
CA PHE A 326 -5.13 -21.51 5.50
C PHE A 326 -6.07 -21.37 6.69
N ALA A 327 -7.32 -21.79 6.57
CA ALA A 327 -8.31 -21.72 7.65
C ALA A 327 -7.77 -22.36 8.94
N ARG A 328 -7.25 -23.58 8.83
CA ARG A 328 -6.62 -24.30 9.98
C ARG A 328 -5.41 -23.56 10.58
N GLN A 329 -4.66 -22.80 9.78
CA GLN A 329 -3.54 -22.00 10.31
C GLN A 329 -4.05 -20.76 11.04
N PHE A 330 -5.06 -20.07 10.52
CA PHE A 330 -5.65 -18.91 11.18
C PHE A 330 -6.22 -19.26 12.56
N GLU A 331 -6.84 -20.43 12.72
CA GLU A 331 -7.34 -20.92 14.02
C GLU A 331 -6.26 -21.04 15.11
N ARG A 332 -4.99 -21.19 14.71
CA ARG A 332 -3.86 -21.22 15.67
C ARG A 332 -3.56 -19.86 16.28
N GLY A 333 -3.97 -18.78 15.62
CA GLY A 333 -3.82 -17.40 16.08
C GLY A 333 -2.41 -16.84 15.97
N ALA A 334 -2.33 -15.51 15.98
CA ALA A 334 -1.10 -14.74 15.78
C ALA A 334 -0.01 -14.94 16.84
N GLN A 335 -0.33 -15.61 17.96
CA GLN A 335 0.68 -15.93 18.98
C GLN A 335 1.55 -17.13 18.60
N GLN A 336 1.07 -17.99 17.70
CA GLN A 336 1.73 -19.25 17.33
C GLN A 336 2.27 -19.24 15.90
N ILE A 337 1.84 -18.30 15.06
CA ILE A 337 2.20 -18.25 13.65
C ILE A 337 2.57 -16.81 13.25
N ASP A 338 3.37 -16.70 12.18
CA ASP A 338 3.62 -15.42 11.50
C ASP A 338 2.38 -15.04 10.67
N MET A 339 1.44 -14.34 11.30
CA MET A 339 0.19 -13.96 10.69
C MET A 339 0.37 -13.01 9.48
N PRO A 340 1.24 -11.99 9.54
CA PRO A 340 1.52 -11.14 8.38
C PRO A 340 1.99 -11.94 7.15
N ALA A 341 2.96 -12.83 7.32
CA ALA A 341 3.46 -13.66 6.21
C ALA A 341 2.38 -14.60 5.66
N LEU A 342 1.52 -15.14 6.53
CA LEU A 342 0.44 -16.03 6.10
C LEU A 342 -0.65 -15.27 5.31
N ILE A 343 -0.98 -14.04 5.71
CA ILE A 343 -1.92 -13.17 4.99
C ILE A 343 -1.36 -12.79 3.62
N GLU A 344 -0.08 -12.47 3.54
CA GLU A 344 0.60 -12.16 2.27
C GLU A 344 0.62 -13.37 1.32
N GLU A 345 0.93 -14.55 1.84
CA GLU A 345 0.90 -15.79 1.06
C GLU A 345 -0.51 -16.08 0.52
N LEU A 346 -1.55 -15.87 1.32
CA LEU A 346 -2.94 -16.04 0.90
C LEU A 346 -3.32 -15.07 -0.21
N ASP A 347 -2.99 -13.77 -0.03
CA ASP A 347 -3.31 -12.73 -1.01
C ASP A 347 -2.64 -13.00 -2.36
N GLY A 348 -1.36 -13.41 -2.34
CA GLY A 348 -0.60 -13.67 -3.57
C GLY A 348 -0.94 -14.98 -4.27
N LYS A 349 -1.43 -16.01 -3.56
CA LYS A 349 -1.56 -17.37 -4.12
C LYS A 349 -2.98 -17.92 -4.16
N LEU A 350 -3.81 -17.70 -3.14
CA LEU A 350 -5.16 -18.24 -3.10
C LEU A 350 -6.17 -17.29 -3.72
N LEU A 351 -6.17 -16.02 -3.33
CA LEU A 351 -7.17 -15.05 -3.80
C LEU A 351 -7.18 -14.84 -5.32
N PRO A 352 -6.06 -14.89 -6.05
CA PRO A 352 -6.08 -14.79 -7.51
C PRO A 352 -6.86 -15.92 -8.20
N SER A 353 -7.02 -17.08 -7.56
CA SER A 353 -7.79 -18.20 -8.13
C SER A 353 -9.30 -17.92 -8.21
N LEU A 354 -9.83 -17.04 -7.33
CA LEU A 354 -11.23 -16.62 -7.25
C LEU A 354 -12.23 -17.77 -7.46
N ALA A 355 -11.98 -18.92 -6.81
CA ALA A 355 -12.81 -20.12 -6.92
C ALA A 355 -13.75 -20.30 -5.70
N PRO A 356 -14.87 -19.53 -5.60
CA PRO A 356 -15.74 -19.53 -4.42
C PRO A 356 -16.28 -20.92 -4.07
N ASP A 357 -16.56 -21.74 -5.06
CA ASP A 357 -17.12 -23.09 -4.87
C ASP A 357 -16.16 -24.05 -4.16
N ALA A 358 -14.86 -23.74 -4.18
CA ALA A 358 -13.85 -24.53 -3.50
C ALA A 358 -13.55 -24.06 -2.06
N ILE A 359 -14.21 -22.99 -1.58
CA ILE A 359 -13.92 -22.38 -0.29
C ILE A 359 -15.10 -22.60 0.66
N ASP A 360 -14.92 -23.41 1.69
CA ASP A 360 -15.95 -23.74 2.69
C ASP A 360 -15.82 -22.87 3.96
N ASP A 361 -14.64 -22.31 4.25
CA ASP A 361 -14.44 -21.41 5.38
C ASP A 361 -15.13 -20.05 5.12
N PRO A 362 -16.01 -19.60 6.05
CA PRO A 362 -16.82 -18.39 5.85
C PRO A 362 -15.99 -17.10 5.79
N LEU A 363 -14.83 -17.01 6.48
CA LEU A 363 -14.00 -15.81 6.46
C LEU A 363 -13.29 -15.68 5.11
N LEU A 364 -12.73 -16.77 4.61
CA LEU A 364 -12.07 -16.80 3.30
C LEU A 364 -13.09 -16.61 2.16
N LEU A 365 -14.28 -17.19 2.28
CA LEU A 365 -15.35 -17.01 1.31
C LEU A 365 -15.81 -15.55 1.26
N ALA A 366 -15.99 -14.91 2.42
CA ALA A 366 -16.33 -13.49 2.49
C ALA A 366 -15.27 -12.59 1.84
N MET A 367 -14.00 -12.96 1.96
CA MET A 367 -12.91 -12.26 1.27
C MET A 367 -13.07 -12.31 -0.24
N VAL A 368 -13.33 -13.50 -0.80
CA VAL A 368 -13.53 -13.69 -2.23
C VAL A 368 -14.77 -12.92 -2.70
N ASP A 369 -15.86 -12.98 -1.94
CA ASP A 369 -17.10 -12.24 -2.27
C ASP A 369 -16.86 -10.73 -2.27
N LEU A 370 -16.15 -10.17 -1.30
CA LEU A 370 -15.78 -8.74 -1.28
C LEU A 370 -14.94 -8.33 -2.49
N ILE A 371 -14.00 -9.19 -2.94
CA ILE A 371 -13.23 -8.95 -4.16
C ILE A 371 -14.15 -8.97 -5.39
N GLN A 372 -15.10 -9.90 -5.45
CA GLN A 372 -16.05 -10.01 -6.55
C GLN A 372 -17.10 -8.89 -6.57
N LEU A 373 -17.33 -8.24 -5.43
CA LEU A 373 -18.16 -7.04 -5.33
C LEU A 373 -17.47 -5.76 -5.82
N ARG A 374 -16.18 -5.79 -6.16
CA ARG A 374 -15.49 -4.63 -6.76
C ARG A 374 -16.12 -4.27 -8.09
N ASP A 375 -16.08 -2.96 -8.42
CA ASP A 375 -16.54 -2.49 -9.72
C ASP A 375 -15.70 -3.13 -10.85
N PRO A 376 -16.34 -3.90 -11.76
CA PRO A 376 -15.64 -4.56 -12.85
C PRO A 376 -15.27 -3.60 -13.99
N GLY A 377 -15.72 -2.32 -13.93
CA GLY A 377 -15.60 -1.33 -14.99
C GLY A 377 -16.81 -1.30 -15.92
N ALA A 378 -16.96 -0.19 -16.64
CA ALA A 378 -18.16 0.22 -17.35
C ALA A 378 -18.72 -0.75 -18.44
N ASN A 379 -17.94 -1.74 -18.85
CA ASN A 379 -18.32 -2.69 -19.93
C ASN A 379 -18.24 -4.17 -19.50
N SER A 380 -18.22 -4.43 -18.19
CA SER A 380 -18.07 -5.78 -17.65
C SER A 380 -19.28 -6.15 -16.80
N GLU A 381 -19.71 -7.40 -16.88
CA GLU A 381 -20.73 -7.94 -16.00
C GLU A 381 -20.23 -8.08 -14.55
N PRO A 382 -21.12 -7.95 -13.54
CA PRO A 382 -20.78 -8.25 -12.17
C PRO A 382 -20.21 -9.66 -12.01
N ARG A 383 -19.13 -9.80 -11.26
CA ARG A 383 -18.46 -11.10 -11.05
C ARG A 383 -19.23 -12.02 -10.10
N LEU A 384 -20.11 -11.46 -9.26
CA LEU A 384 -20.93 -12.14 -8.27
C LEU A 384 -22.37 -11.71 -8.44
N SER A 385 -23.27 -12.65 -8.77
CA SER A 385 -24.72 -12.37 -8.77
C SER A 385 -25.33 -12.52 -7.38
N LEU A 386 -26.49 -11.87 -7.16
CA LEU A 386 -27.23 -12.01 -5.90
C LEU A 386 -27.64 -13.45 -5.64
N GLU A 387 -28.06 -14.17 -6.68
CA GLU A 387 -28.46 -15.58 -6.60
C GLU A 387 -27.30 -16.48 -6.14
N GLN A 388 -26.10 -16.26 -6.71
CA GLN A 388 -24.89 -16.97 -6.29
C GLN A 388 -24.56 -16.69 -4.83
N LEU A 389 -24.61 -15.42 -4.40
CA LEU A 389 -24.35 -15.04 -3.02
C LEU A 389 -25.38 -15.64 -2.06
N GLN A 390 -26.65 -15.61 -2.40
CA GLN A 390 -27.72 -16.23 -1.59
C GLN A 390 -27.55 -17.75 -1.49
N ALA A 391 -27.12 -18.43 -2.55
CA ALA A 391 -26.86 -19.87 -2.56
C ALA A 391 -25.69 -20.26 -1.62
N GLN A 392 -24.82 -19.32 -1.26
CA GLN A 392 -23.72 -19.55 -0.31
C GLN A 392 -24.16 -19.58 1.16
N GLN A 393 -25.40 -19.17 1.49
CA GLN A 393 -25.90 -19.07 2.88
C GLN A 393 -25.57 -20.30 3.78
N PRO A 394 -25.66 -21.56 3.32
CA PRO A 394 -25.32 -22.72 4.17
C PRO A 394 -23.87 -22.73 4.62
N ARG A 395 -22.93 -22.18 3.84
CA ARG A 395 -21.49 -22.10 4.19
C ARG A 395 -21.23 -21.04 5.24
N PHE A 396 -22.12 -20.07 5.41
CA PHE A 396 -22.08 -19.06 6.46
C PHE A 396 -22.89 -19.41 7.71
N ALA A 397 -23.22 -20.70 7.93
CA ALA A 397 -24.05 -21.10 9.06
C ALA A 397 -23.47 -20.70 10.44
N SER A 398 -22.14 -20.66 10.57
CA SER A 398 -21.43 -20.19 11.77
C SER A 398 -21.31 -18.65 11.84
N GLN A 399 -21.54 -17.95 10.74
CA GLN A 399 -21.37 -16.49 10.60
C GLN A 399 -22.55 -15.84 9.85
N PRO A 400 -23.82 -16.03 10.30
CA PRO A 400 -24.99 -15.56 9.55
C PRO A 400 -25.04 -14.04 9.42
N GLY A 401 -24.50 -13.27 10.37
CA GLY A 401 -24.37 -11.82 10.29
C GLY A 401 -23.42 -11.34 9.21
N LEU A 402 -22.36 -12.11 8.92
CA LEU A 402 -21.43 -11.81 7.83
C LEU A 402 -22.10 -12.03 6.46
N HIS A 403 -22.85 -13.11 6.29
CA HIS A 403 -23.61 -13.32 5.07
C HIS A 403 -24.64 -12.23 4.83
N ALA A 404 -25.40 -11.84 5.87
CA ALA A 404 -26.36 -10.74 5.78
C ALA A 404 -25.69 -9.42 5.37
N TYR A 405 -24.51 -9.14 5.90
CA TYR A 405 -23.71 -7.99 5.48
C TYR A 405 -23.33 -8.05 4.00
N LEU A 406 -22.85 -9.19 3.50
CA LEU A 406 -22.47 -9.36 2.10
C LEU A 406 -23.65 -9.18 1.15
N VAL A 407 -24.84 -9.70 1.52
CA VAL A 407 -26.09 -9.48 0.76
C VAL A 407 -26.47 -8.00 0.75
N ALA A 408 -26.38 -7.31 1.89
CA ALA A 408 -26.62 -5.87 1.96
C ALA A 408 -25.60 -5.08 1.13
N ALA A 409 -24.32 -5.46 1.19
CA ALA A 409 -23.25 -4.86 0.39
C ALA A 409 -23.50 -5.06 -1.11
N TRP A 410 -23.98 -6.23 -1.53
CA TRP A 410 -24.35 -6.46 -2.92
C TRP A 410 -25.46 -5.49 -3.37
N HIS A 411 -26.55 -5.35 -2.57
CA HIS A 411 -27.63 -4.41 -2.87
C HIS A 411 -27.11 -2.97 -2.97
N PHE A 412 -26.19 -2.56 -2.11
CA PHE A 412 -25.65 -1.21 -2.09
C PHE A 412 -24.71 -0.94 -3.27
N TYR A 413 -23.67 -1.81 -3.46
CA TYR A 413 -22.61 -1.54 -4.42
C TYR A 413 -22.93 -2.00 -5.85
N ARG A 414 -23.78 -3.02 -6.02
CA ARG A 414 -24.13 -3.60 -7.34
C ARG A 414 -25.56 -3.40 -7.74
N GLY A 415 -26.47 -3.44 -6.77
CA GLY A 415 -27.90 -3.29 -7.00
C GLY A 415 -28.40 -1.84 -7.05
N ASP A 416 -27.61 -0.89 -6.56
CA ASP A 416 -28.02 0.52 -6.35
C ASP A 416 -29.40 0.64 -5.64
N ASP A 417 -29.65 -0.27 -4.68
CA ASP A 417 -30.91 -0.42 -3.97
C ASP A 417 -30.72 -0.22 -2.46
N ALA A 418 -30.80 1.03 -2.04
CA ALA A 418 -30.64 1.41 -0.64
C ALA A 418 -31.77 0.86 0.26
N GLU A 419 -32.97 0.58 -0.28
CA GLU A 419 -34.09 0.01 0.51
C GLU A 419 -33.83 -1.46 0.82
N GLN A 420 -33.42 -2.26 -0.17
CA GLN A 420 -33.05 -3.65 0.05
C GLN A 420 -31.77 -3.76 0.89
N THR A 421 -30.84 -2.82 0.76
CA THR A 421 -29.67 -2.72 1.63
C THR A 421 -30.11 -2.61 3.11
N LEU A 422 -31.00 -1.68 3.41
CA LEU A 422 -31.52 -1.48 4.79
C LEU A 422 -32.29 -2.70 5.29
N ALA A 423 -33.07 -3.36 4.43
CA ALA A 423 -33.83 -4.55 4.76
C ALA A 423 -32.97 -5.78 5.04
N ALA A 424 -31.83 -5.91 4.37
CA ALA A 424 -30.92 -7.04 4.55
C ALA A 424 -30.01 -6.91 5.80
N LEU A 425 -29.80 -5.69 6.31
CA LEU A 425 -28.94 -5.45 7.47
C LEU A 425 -29.62 -5.86 8.79
N PRO A 426 -28.98 -6.72 9.60
CA PRO A 426 -29.51 -7.10 10.92
C PRO A 426 -29.43 -5.92 11.89
N ASP A 427 -30.21 -6.00 12.98
CA ASP A 427 -30.05 -5.09 14.13
C ASP A 427 -28.80 -5.51 14.90
N THR A 428 -27.84 -4.59 15.04
CA THR A 428 -26.60 -4.84 15.79
C THR A 428 -26.75 -4.65 17.31
N GLY A 429 -27.90 -4.15 17.76
CA GLY A 429 -28.16 -3.84 19.17
C GLY A 429 -27.22 -2.76 19.72
N ALA A 430 -27.11 -2.69 21.05
CA ALA A 430 -26.31 -1.70 21.78
C ALA A 430 -24.89 -2.25 22.15
N GLY A 431 -24.48 -3.38 21.60
CA GLY A 431 -23.19 -4.04 21.90
C GLY A 431 -21.97 -3.28 21.38
N PRO A 432 -20.75 -3.78 21.66
CA PRO A 432 -19.51 -3.24 21.12
C PRO A 432 -19.52 -3.25 19.59
N LEU A 433 -18.87 -2.25 18.99
CA LEU A 433 -18.72 -2.14 17.54
C LEU A 433 -17.45 -2.89 17.11
N ASN A 434 -17.51 -4.22 17.01
CA ASN A 434 -16.49 -4.99 16.32
C ASN A 434 -16.49 -4.66 14.81
N ALA A 435 -15.57 -5.19 14.01
CA ALA A 435 -15.45 -4.80 12.60
C ALA A 435 -16.71 -5.11 11.79
N LEU A 436 -17.36 -6.27 12.02
CA LEU A 436 -18.60 -6.62 11.33
C LEU A 436 -19.77 -5.71 11.72
N ALA A 437 -20.00 -5.50 13.03
CA ALA A 437 -21.06 -4.62 13.50
C ALA A 437 -20.86 -3.18 13.01
N PHE A 438 -19.62 -2.69 13.04
CA PHE A 438 -19.27 -1.37 12.50
C PHE A 438 -19.50 -1.30 10.99
N SER A 439 -19.19 -2.38 10.25
CA SER A 439 -19.44 -2.46 8.80
C SER A 439 -20.93 -2.40 8.48
N GLN A 440 -21.77 -3.14 9.25
CA GLN A 440 -23.23 -3.15 9.10
C GLN A 440 -23.83 -1.78 9.37
N GLU A 441 -23.41 -1.12 10.45
CA GLU A 441 -23.92 0.20 10.81
C GLU A 441 -23.39 1.30 9.86
N THR A 442 -22.17 1.19 9.38
CA THR A 442 -21.65 2.12 8.37
C THR A 442 -22.45 2.00 7.07
N LEU A 443 -22.68 0.77 6.60
CA LEU A 443 -23.49 0.55 5.40
C LEU A 443 -24.94 1.04 5.56
N ARG A 444 -25.53 0.89 6.77
CA ARG A 444 -26.84 1.45 7.11
C ARG A 444 -26.86 2.97 6.96
N GLY A 445 -25.87 3.67 7.51
CA GLY A 445 -25.78 5.12 7.38
C GLY A 445 -25.61 5.57 5.93
N LEU A 446 -24.77 4.90 5.16
CA LEU A 446 -24.58 5.17 3.72
C LEU A 446 -25.87 4.92 2.92
N ALA A 447 -26.62 3.87 3.23
CA ALA A 447 -27.92 3.59 2.60
C ALA A 447 -28.97 4.65 2.93
N LEU A 448 -29.00 5.17 4.18
CA LEU A 448 -29.88 6.30 4.55
C LEU A 448 -29.53 7.56 3.74
N GLU A 449 -28.25 7.85 3.56
CA GLU A 449 -27.80 8.98 2.70
C GLU A 449 -28.19 8.77 1.23
N ALA A 450 -28.02 7.57 0.69
CA ALA A 450 -28.40 7.23 -0.68
C ALA A 450 -29.91 7.36 -0.91
N LYS A 451 -30.75 7.09 0.11
CA LYS A 451 -32.20 7.35 0.07
C LYS A 451 -32.58 8.83 0.19
N GLY A 452 -31.64 9.73 0.46
CA GLY A 452 -31.90 11.13 0.75
C GLY A 452 -32.45 11.40 2.13
N GLU A 453 -32.40 10.41 3.05
CA GLU A 453 -32.88 10.55 4.43
C GLU A 453 -31.81 11.22 5.32
N THR A 454 -31.33 12.40 4.89
CA THR A 454 -30.17 13.11 5.45
C THR A 454 -30.22 13.30 6.95
N THR A 455 -31.40 13.68 7.49
CA THR A 455 -31.58 13.88 8.93
C THR A 455 -31.44 12.58 9.73
N LYS A 456 -31.98 11.47 9.20
CA LYS A 456 -31.85 10.17 9.86
C LYS A 456 -30.41 9.68 9.79
N ALA A 457 -29.72 9.87 8.65
CA ALA A 457 -28.33 9.56 8.50
C ALA A 457 -27.44 10.34 9.50
N LEU A 458 -27.70 11.64 9.67
CA LEU A 458 -27.02 12.49 10.65
C LEU A 458 -27.18 11.96 12.08
N GLN A 459 -28.46 11.68 12.48
CA GLN A 459 -28.73 11.11 13.81
C GLN A 459 -28.05 9.76 14.01
N HIS A 460 -28.02 8.91 12.97
CA HIS A 460 -27.39 7.63 13.00
C HIS A 460 -25.86 7.78 13.20
N TRP A 461 -25.19 8.65 12.43
CA TRP A 461 -23.76 8.91 12.55
C TRP A 461 -23.38 9.46 13.94
N GLN A 462 -24.20 10.36 14.50
CA GLN A 462 -24.00 10.91 15.85
C GLN A 462 -24.13 9.83 16.93
N ALA A 463 -25.15 8.98 16.83
CA ALA A 463 -25.37 7.87 17.76
C ALA A 463 -24.22 6.85 17.67
N LEU A 464 -23.74 6.57 16.46
CA LEU A 464 -22.65 5.63 16.24
C LEU A 464 -21.32 6.17 16.76
N LEU A 465 -21.04 7.45 16.56
CA LEU A 465 -19.84 8.11 17.10
C LEU A 465 -19.81 8.07 18.63
N ALA A 466 -20.96 8.26 19.29
CA ALA A 466 -21.05 8.16 20.75
C ALA A 466 -20.80 6.73 21.29
N ARG A 467 -21.02 5.70 20.47
CA ARG A 467 -20.78 4.28 20.82
C ARG A 467 -19.34 3.84 20.54
N SER A 468 -18.68 4.42 19.54
CA SER A 468 -17.35 4.00 19.11
C SER A 468 -16.28 4.42 20.10
N GLN A 469 -15.38 3.48 20.45
CA GLN A 469 -14.18 3.73 21.25
C GLN A 469 -12.88 3.55 20.42
N ASP A 470 -13.01 3.06 19.20
CA ASP A 470 -11.91 2.81 18.28
C ASP A 470 -11.51 4.13 17.58
N PRO A 471 -10.26 4.58 17.66
CA PRO A 471 -9.84 5.85 17.07
C PRO A 471 -10.06 5.93 15.55
N LEU A 472 -9.88 4.83 14.82
CA LEU A 472 -10.08 4.79 13.36
C LEU A 472 -11.55 4.85 13.00
N GLN A 473 -12.41 4.12 13.74
CA GLN A 473 -13.86 4.22 13.58
C GLN A 473 -14.34 5.64 13.88
N GLN A 474 -13.87 6.25 14.98
CA GLN A 474 -14.20 7.63 15.32
C GLN A 474 -13.80 8.61 14.22
N ALA A 475 -12.60 8.48 13.66
CA ALA A 475 -12.15 9.33 12.54
C ALA A 475 -13.03 9.17 11.29
N GLN A 476 -13.45 7.93 10.97
CA GLN A 476 -14.39 7.68 9.86
C GLN A 476 -15.78 8.24 10.11
N LEU A 477 -16.28 8.14 11.33
CA LEU A 477 -17.58 8.71 11.68
C LEU A 477 -17.56 10.24 11.67
N GLN A 478 -16.45 10.86 12.08
CA GLN A 478 -16.25 12.29 11.93
C GLN A 478 -16.19 12.70 10.45
N LEU A 479 -15.60 11.88 9.57
CA LEU A 479 -15.66 12.10 8.13
C LEU A 479 -17.11 12.00 7.61
N ALA A 480 -17.88 11.00 8.05
CA ALA A 480 -19.29 10.84 7.67
C ALA A 480 -20.13 12.07 8.07
N LEU A 481 -19.95 12.57 9.29
CA LEU A 481 -20.60 13.78 9.78
C LEU A 481 -20.19 15.02 8.98
N ALA A 482 -18.90 15.16 8.68
CA ALA A 482 -18.36 16.28 7.91
C ALA A 482 -18.94 16.31 6.49
N LEU A 483 -18.99 15.16 5.81
CA LEU A 483 -19.62 15.00 4.50
C LEU A 483 -21.11 15.34 4.53
N ASN A 484 -21.81 14.93 5.59
CA ASN A 484 -23.23 15.22 5.75
C ASN A 484 -23.47 16.73 5.95
N TYR A 485 -22.70 17.40 6.81
CA TYR A 485 -22.78 18.85 7.01
C TYR A 485 -22.40 19.63 5.75
N GLU A 486 -21.38 19.20 5.00
CA GLU A 486 -21.00 19.84 3.74
C GLU A 486 -22.14 19.77 2.71
N ARG A 487 -22.73 18.58 2.51
CA ARG A 487 -23.84 18.38 1.56
C ARG A 487 -25.11 19.14 1.96
N SER A 488 -25.31 19.35 3.26
CA SER A 488 -26.44 20.11 3.80
C SER A 488 -26.21 21.61 3.82
N GLY A 489 -25.02 22.10 3.47
CA GLY A 489 -24.66 23.51 3.53
C GLY A 489 -24.51 24.05 4.96
N GLU A 490 -24.19 23.19 5.92
CA GLU A 490 -24.12 23.48 7.36
C GLU A 490 -22.69 23.38 7.90
N LEU A 491 -21.70 23.83 7.11
CA LEU A 491 -20.26 23.70 7.45
C LEU A 491 -19.88 24.39 8.76
N GLU A 492 -20.59 25.43 9.17
CA GLU A 492 -20.35 26.11 10.45
C GLU A 492 -20.54 25.19 11.66
N LYS A 493 -21.36 24.12 11.53
CA LYS A 493 -21.51 23.11 12.60
C LYS A 493 -20.24 22.31 12.83
N VAL A 494 -19.39 22.18 11.82
CA VAL A 494 -18.08 21.51 11.96
C VAL A 494 -17.16 22.29 12.88
N PHE A 495 -17.28 23.62 12.89
CA PHE A 495 -16.42 24.54 13.61
C PHE A 495 -17.07 25.11 14.89
N ALA A 496 -18.27 24.68 15.23
CA ALA A 496 -18.93 25.05 16.47
C ALA A 496 -18.15 24.54 17.69
N ALA A 497 -18.24 25.25 18.82
CA ALA A 497 -17.48 24.91 20.04
C ALA A 497 -17.82 23.51 20.61
N ASP A 498 -19.02 23.03 20.35
CA ASP A 498 -19.55 21.71 20.76
C ASP A 498 -19.48 20.67 19.61
N SER A 499 -18.78 20.97 18.53
CA SER A 499 -18.67 20.07 17.40
C SER A 499 -18.02 18.74 17.79
N PRO A 500 -18.62 17.60 17.42
CA PRO A 500 -18.02 16.30 17.64
C PRO A 500 -16.87 16.00 16.65
N ILE A 501 -16.65 16.87 15.66
CA ILE A 501 -15.61 16.73 14.64
C ILE A 501 -14.33 17.41 15.14
N THR A 502 -13.42 16.62 15.71
CA THR A 502 -12.17 17.09 16.32
C THR A 502 -10.92 16.72 15.52
N THR A 503 -11.07 15.86 14.50
CA THR A 503 -9.96 15.41 13.65
C THR A 503 -9.44 16.54 12.78
N ALA A 504 -8.27 17.09 13.10
CA ALA A 504 -7.69 18.28 12.46
C ALA A 504 -7.60 18.16 10.92
N PRO A 505 -7.13 17.07 10.30
CA PRO A 505 -7.09 16.95 8.84
C PRO A 505 -8.45 17.06 8.14
N ILE A 506 -9.54 16.63 8.78
CA ILE A 506 -10.91 16.78 8.26
C ILE A 506 -11.30 18.27 8.25
N ARG A 507 -11.07 18.95 9.36
CA ARG A 507 -11.40 20.39 9.53
C ARG A 507 -10.55 21.25 8.60
N GLU A 508 -9.23 21.00 8.55
CA GLU A 508 -8.32 21.73 7.65
C GLU A 508 -8.67 21.54 6.16
N ARG A 509 -9.10 20.33 5.76
CA ARG A 509 -9.55 20.08 4.39
C ARG A 509 -10.81 20.89 4.03
N LEU A 510 -11.76 21.00 4.95
CA LEU A 510 -12.95 21.84 4.74
C LEU A 510 -12.60 23.33 4.67
N LEU A 511 -11.64 23.80 5.49
CA LEU A 511 -11.14 25.17 5.39
C LEU A 511 -10.45 25.44 4.06
N ALA A 512 -9.75 24.44 3.52
CA ALA A 512 -9.04 24.58 2.26
C ALA A 512 -9.97 24.60 1.03
N TYR A 513 -11.05 23.82 1.05
CA TYR A 513 -11.86 23.59 -0.15
C TYR A 513 -13.32 24.05 -0.03
N GLY A 514 -13.99 23.78 1.09
CA GLY A 514 -15.44 23.97 1.26
C GLY A 514 -15.84 25.29 1.92
N ALA A 515 -14.96 25.89 2.73
CA ALA A 515 -15.27 27.08 3.51
C ALA A 515 -15.39 28.35 2.65
N GLY A 516 -16.44 29.15 2.90
CA GLY A 516 -16.60 30.48 2.33
C GLY A 516 -15.84 31.57 3.09
N PRO A 517 -15.81 32.82 2.56
CA PRO A 517 -15.04 33.91 3.16
C PRO A 517 -15.41 34.20 4.62
N GLU A 518 -16.70 34.17 4.97
CA GLU A 518 -17.14 34.46 6.33
C GLU A 518 -16.60 33.42 7.33
N LEU A 519 -16.73 32.13 7.02
CA LEU A 519 -16.24 31.06 7.87
C LEU A 519 -14.71 31.11 7.99
N LEU A 520 -13.99 31.40 6.89
CA LEU A 520 -12.55 31.54 6.92
C LEU A 520 -12.11 32.72 7.79
N ARG A 521 -12.77 33.88 7.73
CA ARG A 521 -12.51 35.02 8.64
C ARG A 521 -12.75 34.65 10.10
N GLN A 522 -13.86 33.98 10.37
CA GLN A 522 -14.18 33.52 11.71
C GLN A 522 -13.06 32.62 12.25
N GLN A 523 -12.65 31.61 11.49
CA GLN A 523 -11.63 30.64 11.93
C GLN A 523 -10.22 31.26 12.00
N ALA A 524 -9.84 32.15 11.10
CA ALA A 524 -8.58 32.87 11.16
C ALA A 524 -8.47 33.75 12.41
N GLY A 525 -9.60 34.34 12.86
CA GLY A 525 -9.69 35.20 14.05
C GLY A 525 -9.96 34.49 15.37
N ASP A 526 -10.34 33.21 15.34
CA ASP A 526 -10.67 32.46 16.57
C ASP A 526 -9.40 32.09 17.37
N ALA A 527 -9.18 32.81 18.48
CA ALA A 527 -8.04 32.54 19.37
C ALA A 527 -8.07 31.14 20.01
N GLN A 528 -9.23 30.49 20.06
CA GLN A 528 -9.39 29.15 20.64
C GLN A 528 -9.15 28.04 19.60
N ALA A 529 -9.24 28.36 18.31
CA ALA A 529 -8.97 27.39 17.25
C ALA A 529 -7.47 26.98 17.24
N PRO A 530 -7.13 25.72 16.87
CA PRO A 530 -5.76 25.28 16.70
C PRO A 530 -4.97 26.19 15.75
N ALA A 531 -3.67 26.36 16.01
CA ALA A 531 -2.83 27.24 15.20
C ALA A 531 -2.76 26.82 13.72
N SER A 532 -2.80 25.51 13.45
CA SER A 532 -2.84 24.97 12.08
C SER A 532 -4.14 25.31 11.36
N GLU A 533 -5.29 25.22 12.03
CA GLU A 533 -6.59 25.61 11.47
C GLU A 533 -6.63 27.11 11.16
N ARG A 534 -6.16 27.96 12.11
CA ARG A 534 -6.08 29.41 11.88
C ARG A 534 -5.20 29.76 10.67
N ALA A 535 -4.02 29.09 10.57
CA ALA A 535 -3.10 29.29 9.47
C ALA A 535 -3.72 28.84 8.13
N THR A 536 -4.38 27.68 8.11
CA THR A 536 -5.07 27.17 6.92
C THR A 536 -6.21 28.09 6.49
N ALA A 537 -7.02 28.56 7.44
CA ALA A 537 -8.12 29.50 7.17
C ALA A 537 -7.59 30.83 6.61
N LEU A 538 -6.56 31.40 7.23
CA LEU A 538 -5.96 32.66 6.79
C LEU A 538 -5.31 32.53 5.41
N TYR A 539 -4.51 31.47 5.22
CA TYR A 539 -3.88 31.22 3.91
C TYR A 539 -4.91 31.07 2.80
N THR A 540 -5.93 30.24 3.02
CA THR A 540 -6.99 30.00 2.04
C THR A 540 -7.74 31.28 1.71
N LEU A 541 -8.09 32.08 2.71
CA LEU A 541 -8.78 33.35 2.56
C LEU A 541 -7.96 34.30 1.68
N LEU A 542 -6.73 34.62 2.09
CA LEU A 542 -5.87 35.57 1.37
C LEU A 542 -5.51 35.09 -0.05
N TYR A 543 -5.24 33.79 -0.20
CA TYR A 543 -4.99 33.20 -1.51
C TYR A 543 -6.19 33.33 -2.45
N ARG A 544 -7.38 32.94 -1.95
CA ARG A 544 -8.62 33.01 -2.75
C ARG A 544 -9.04 34.45 -3.08
N ASP A 545 -8.83 35.39 -2.16
CA ASP A 545 -9.11 36.80 -2.46
C ASP A 545 -8.25 37.35 -3.58
N LEU A 546 -6.94 37.04 -3.60
CA LEU A 546 -6.05 37.42 -4.70
C LEU A 546 -6.38 36.66 -5.99
N ASP A 547 -6.59 35.35 -5.91
CA ASP A 547 -6.83 34.49 -7.06
C ASP A 547 -8.15 34.81 -7.77
N TYR A 548 -9.19 35.17 -7.01
CA TYR A 548 -10.51 35.52 -7.56
C TYR A 548 -10.69 37.05 -7.82
N GLY A 549 -9.63 37.85 -7.75
CA GLY A 549 -9.67 39.26 -8.01
C GLY A 549 -10.40 40.12 -6.97
N ARG A 550 -10.52 39.59 -5.75
CA ARG A 550 -11.19 40.25 -4.60
C ARG A 550 -10.19 41.13 -3.83
N TYR A 551 -9.50 42.01 -4.53
CA TYR A 551 -8.35 42.75 -3.98
C TYR A 551 -8.72 43.65 -2.79
N ALA A 552 -9.92 44.22 -2.77
CA ALA A 552 -10.40 45.04 -1.64
C ALA A 552 -10.61 44.19 -0.38
N ASP A 553 -11.17 42.94 -0.54
CA ASP A 553 -11.31 41.99 0.56
C ASP A 553 -9.94 41.57 1.05
N PHE A 554 -9.00 41.22 0.14
CA PHE A 554 -7.61 40.90 0.51
C PHE A 554 -6.98 41.95 1.40
N LEU A 555 -7.11 43.26 1.03
CA LEU A 555 -6.55 44.35 1.80
C LEU A 555 -7.15 44.44 3.21
N SER A 556 -8.46 44.28 3.30
CA SER A 556 -9.18 44.27 4.58
C SER A 556 -8.75 43.10 5.47
N ASP A 557 -8.72 41.91 4.89
CA ASP A 557 -8.41 40.67 5.61
C ASP A 557 -6.92 40.61 6.02
N PHE A 558 -6.02 41.06 5.15
CA PHE A 558 -4.59 41.13 5.46
C PHE A 558 -4.29 42.16 6.58
N ALA A 559 -5.00 43.29 6.59
CA ALA A 559 -4.88 44.27 7.69
C ALA A 559 -5.43 43.77 9.02
N GLN A 560 -6.53 43.01 8.98
CA GLN A 560 -7.17 42.46 10.17
C GLN A 560 -6.41 41.29 10.76
N PHE A 561 -5.84 40.43 9.91
CA PHE A 561 -5.13 39.19 10.29
C PHE A 561 -3.70 39.24 9.78
N PRO A 562 -2.76 39.93 10.49
CA PRO A 562 -1.38 40.01 10.05
C PRO A 562 -0.78 38.62 9.85
N SER A 563 -0.31 38.38 8.62
CA SER A 563 0.30 37.09 8.27
C SER A 563 1.60 36.91 9.05
N LYS A 564 1.80 35.71 9.59
CA LYS A 564 3.02 35.29 10.26
C LYS A 564 3.61 34.10 9.51
N PRO A 565 4.95 33.96 9.48
CA PRO A 565 5.58 32.79 8.91
C PRO A 565 5.04 31.50 9.55
N ALA A 566 4.97 30.43 8.75
CA ALA A 566 4.56 29.12 9.23
C ALA A 566 5.44 28.63 10.37
N GLN A 567 4.83 27.94 11.32
CA GLN A 567 5.56 27.19 12.35
C GLN A 567 6.01 25.83 11.79
N PRO A 568 7.07 25.23 12.35
CA PRO A 568 7.48 23.89 11.95
C PRO A 568 6.29 22.90 11.97
N GLY A 569 6.12 22.14 10.89
CA GLY A 569 5.00 21.20 10.73
C GLY A 569 3.73 21.79 10.12
N GLN A 570 3.61 23.10 9.87
CA GLN A 570 2.51 23.70 9.13
C GLN A 570 2.72 23.55 7.62
N ARG A 571 1.71 23.05 6.92
CA ARG A 571 1.75 22.82 5.47
C ARG A 571 1.59 24.10 4.65
N LEU A 572 0.87 25.08 5.17
CA LEU A 572 0.57 26.35 4.52
C LEU A 572 1.25 27.50 5.29
N ASP A 573 1.95 28.36 4.57
CA ASP A 573 2.66 29.52 5.14
C ASP A 573 1.98 30.84 4.77
N PRO A 574 1.14 31.41 5.64
CA PRO A 574 0.55 32.73 5.38
C PRO A 574 1.60 33.85 5.25
N GLY A 575 2.84 33.66 5.73
CA GLY A 575 3.92 34.63 5.64
C GLY A 575 4.28 35.03 4.21
N VAL A 576 3.96 34.20 3.19
CA VAL A 576 4.18 34.53 1.78
C VAL A 576 3.46 35.79 1.33
N PHE A 577 2.33 36.13 1.97
CA PHE A 577 1.54 37.33 1.62
C PHE A 577 2.17 38.66 2.13
N ALA A 578 3.23 38.59 2.92
CA ALA A 578 4.02 39.76 3.31
C ALA A 578 5.10 40.12 2.28
N TRP A 579 4.97 39.65 1.03
CA TRP A 579 5.94 39.87 -0.04
C TRP A 579 6.20 41.37 -0.32
N SER A 580 7.49 41.75 -0.38
CA SER A 580 7.95 43.13 -0.52
C SER A 580 8.14 43.58 -1.96
N GLY A 581 7.95 42.69 -2.95
CA GLY A 581 8.08 43.04 -4.36
C GLY A 581 9.39 42.61 -5.04
N ASP A 582 10.18 41.75 -4.42
CA ASP A 582 11.42 41.25 -4.99
C ASP A 582 11.17 40.44 -6.29
N SER A 583 11.65 40.92 -7.42
CA SER A 583 11.57 40.26 -8.72
C SER A 583 12.97 39.88 -9.23
N ASP A 584 13.15 38.61 -9.58
CA ASP A 584 14.39 38.06 -10.16
C ASP A 584 14.73 38.58 -11.58
N ALA A 585 13.77 39.19 -12.23
CA ALA A 585 13.90 39.68 -13.61
C ALA A 585 14.24 41.16 -13.72
N GLY A 586 14.30 41.88 -12.61
CA GLY A 586 14.61 43.32 -12.61
C GLY A 586 13.46 44.22 -13.06
N TYR A 587 12.22 43.71 -13.04
CA TYR A 587 11.00 44.51 -13.15
C TYR A 587 10.62 45.00 -11.74
N ALA A 588 10.44 46.31 -11.60
CA ALA A 588 10.17 46.93 -10.30
C ALA A 588 8.72 46.63 -9.85
N CYS A 589 8.56 45.76 -8.86
CA CYS A 589 7.28 45.51 -8.24
C CYS A 589 7.19 46.17 -6.87
N PRO A 590 6.07 46.82 -6.52
CA PRO A 590 5.81 47.27 -5.15
C PRO A 590 5.43 46.08 -4.24
N SER A 591 5.20 46.35 -2.95
CA SER A 591 4.70 45.32 -2.02
C SER A 591 3.36 44.74 -2.48
N LEU A 592 3.05 43.49 -2.03
CA LEU A 592 1.80 42.84 -2.44
C LEU A 592 0.56 43.65 -2.05
N THR A 593 0.58 44.35 -0.90
CA THR A 593 -0.50 45.29 -0.52
C THR A 593 -0.68 46.42 -1.53
N ASN A 594 0.41 47.06 -1.97
CA ASN A 594 0.32 48.12 -2.97
C ASN A 594 -0.14 47.60 -4.35
N ILE A 595 0.23 46.35 -4.69
CA ILE A 595 -0.29 45.68 -5.88
C ILE A 595 -1.80 45.49 -5.78
N ALA A 596 -2.29 44.98 -4.64
CA ALA A 596 -3.72 44.80 -4.40
C ALA A 596 -4.49 46.13 -4.39
N GLU A 597 -3.93 47.24 -3.83
CA GLU A 597 -4.51 48.59 -3.89
C GLU A 597 -4.69 49.05 -5.33
N ARG A 598 -3.66 48.88 -6.18
CA ARG A 598 -3.72 49.25 -7.59
C ARG A 598 -4.78 48.47 -8.35
N LEU A 599 -4.81 47.14 -8.13
CA LEU A 599 -5.78 46.25 -8.78
C LEU A 599 -7.22 46.46 -8.25
N ALA A 600 -7.38 46.83 -6.99
CA ALA A 600 -8.67 47.22 -6.43
C ALA A 600 -9.20 48.53 -7.04
N ALA A 601 -8.32 49.50 -7.29
CA ALA A 601 -8.68 50.76 -7.95
C ALA A 601 -8.90 50.59 -9.47
N ASN A 602 -8.14 49.73 -10.11
CA ASN A 602 -8.23 49.44 -11.54
C ASN A 602 -7.79 48.00 -11.82
N ALA A 603 -8.73 47.11 -12.03
CA ALA A 603 -8.47 45.69 -12.33
C ALA A 603 -7.64 45.46 -13.61
N GLU A 604 -7.50 46.46 -14.47
CA GLU A 604 -6.69 46.45 -15.70
C GLU A 604 -5.31 47.11 -15.52
N ASP A 605 -4.92 47.45 -14.29
CA ASP A 605 -3.61 48.08 -14.04
C ASP A 605 -2.49 47.13 -14.48
N ALA A 606 -1.66 47.62 -15.42
CA ALA A 606 -0.65 46.83 -16.08
C ALA A 606 0.44 46.36 -15.10
N GLN A 607 0.97 47.30 -14.29
CA GLN A 607 2.00 46.94 -13.30
C GLN A 607 1.44 46.03 -12.21
N GLY A 608 0.21 46.26 -11.75
CA GLY A 608 -0.47 45.37 -10.78
C GLY A 608 -0.61 43.96 -11.31
N THR A 609 -1.07 43.81 -12.58
CA THR A 609 -1.21 42.49 -13.23
C THR A 609 0.14 41.75 -13.37
N LEU A 610 1.19 42.46 -13.83
CA LEU A 610 2.53 41.89 -14.01
C LEU A 610 3.15 41.48 -12.67
N CYS A 611 3.03 42.31 -11.66
CA CYS A 611 3.60 42.08 -10.33
C CYS A 611 2.83 41.01 -9.52
N LEU A 612 1.50 40.92 -9.65
CA LEU A 612 0.73 39.80 -9.13
C LEU A 612 1.17 38.48 -9.79
N GLY A 613 1.42 38.52 -11.12
CA GLY A 613 1.98 37.36 -11.83
C GLY A 613 3.37 36.98 -11.33
N ASP A 614 4.23 37.91 -10.96
CA ASP A 614 5.54 37.62 -10.38
C ASP A 614 5.42 37.08 -8.97
N PHE A 615 4.52 37.61 -8.14
CA PHE A 615 4.21 37.03 -6.81
C PHE A 615 3.80 35.56 -6.92
N ILE A 616 2.85 35.24 -7.78
CA ILE A 616 2.38 33.85 -7.99
C ILE A 616 3.53 32.94 -8.43
N ARG A 617 4.35 33.39 -9.37
CA ARG A 617 5.48 32.62 -9.89
C ARG A 617 6.57 32.39 -8.85
N VAL A 618 6.97 33.42 -8.12
CA VAL A 618 8.05 33.33 -7.12
C VAL A 618 7.69 32.38 -6.00
N HIS A 619 6.41 32.31 -5.62
CA HIS A 619 5.92 31.46 -4.55
C HIS A 619 5.36 30.11 -5.06
N GLY A 620 5.47 29.81 -6.37
CA GLY A 620 5.02 28.52 -6.93
C GLY A 620 3.50 28.32 -6.83
N LEU A 621 2.73 29.40 -6.93
CA LEU A 621 1.26 29.37 -6.76
C LEU A 621 0.51 29.13 -8.07
N ASP A 622 1.20 28.94 -9.17
CA ASP A 622 0.58 28.50 -10.43
C ASP A 622 0.00 27.10 -10.25
N GLU A 623 -1.20 26.88 -10.77
CA GLU A 623 -1.91 25.62 -10.60
C GLU A 623 -1.90 25.09 -9.14
N HIS A 624 -1.97 26.01 -8.18
CA HIS A 624 -1.95 25.65 -6.77
C HIS A 624 -2.99 24.57 -6.47
N TRP A 625 -2.66 23.65 -5.57
CA TRP A 625 -3.53 22.51 -5.27
C TRP A 625 -4.91 22.93 -4.74
N LEU A 626 -5.03 24.11 -4.10
CA LEU A 626 -6.31 24.69 -3.71
C LEU A 626 -7.25 24.92 -4.91
N ASN A 627 -6.73 25.09 -6.12
CA ASN A 627 -7.51 25.26 -7.35
C ASN A 627 -7.84 23.92 -8.04
N ARG A 628 -7.48 22.79 -7.43
CA ARG A 628 -7.84 21.46 -7.89
C ARG A 628 -8.91 20.89 -6.94
N PRO A 629 -10.20 21.06 -7.27
CA PRO A 629 -11.27 20.59 -6.42
C PRO A 629 -11.14 19.06 -6.21
N PRO A 630 -11.46 18.55 -5.02
CA PRO A 630 -11.57 17.13 -4.78
C PRO A 630 -12.54 16.45 -5.74
N ALA A 631 -12.38 15.14 -5.93
CA ALA A 631 -13.30 14.37 -6.76
C ALA A 631 -14.73 14.40 -6.18
N VAL A 632 -15.72 14.30 -7.06
CA VAL A 632 -17.13 14.30 -6.65
C VAL A 632 -17.39 13.23 -5.58
N GLY A 633 -18.06 13.63 -4.50
CA GLY A 633 -18.34 12.75 -3.36
C GLY A 633 -17.26 12.70 -2.30
N GLU A 634 -16.08 13.30 -2.53
CA GLU A 634 -15.07 13.51 -1.49
C GLU A 634 -15.35 14.75 -0.64
N LEU A 635 -14.85 14.75 0.58
CA LEU A 635 -14.89 15.91 1.46
C LEU A 635 -14.18 17.11 0.81
N GLY A 636 -14.86 18.25 0.77
CA GLY A 636 -14.38 19.47 0.12
C GLY A 636 -14.77 19.57 -1.35
N SER A 637 -15.62 18.65 -1.88
CA SER A 637 -16.06 18.67 -3.28
C SER A 637 -17.28 19.55 -3.57
N ALA A 638 -17.85 20.18 -2.56
CA ALA A 638 -18.92 21.14 -2.77
C ALA A 638 -18.46 22.33 -3.62
N PRO A 639 -19.34 22.97 -4.41
CA PRO A 639 -18.99 24.14 -5.22
C PRO A 639 -18.37 25.25 -4.36
N SER A 640 -17.32 25.88 -4.88
CA SER A 640 -16.67 27.01 -4.19
C SER A 640 -17.65 28.13 -3.89
N LEU A 641 -17.60 28.66 -2.68
CA LEU A 641 -18.39 29.83 -2.23
C LEU A 641 -17.72 31.16 -2.62
N PHE A 642 -16.52 31.12 -3.20
CA PHE A 642 -15.86 32.29 -3.79
C PHE A 642 -16.39 32.52 -5.19
N GLN A 643 -16.84 33.76 -5.46
CA GLN A 643 -17.34 34.17 -6.78
C GLN A 643 -16.19 34.69 -7.63
N GLY A 644 -16.26 34.44 -8.93
CA GLY A 644 -15.26 34.91 -9.91
C GLY A 644 -14.56 33.75 -10.60
N SER A 645 -13.45 34.05 -11.27
CA SER A 645 -12.58 33.10 -11.95
C SER A 645 -11.15 33.26 -11.44
N SER A 646 -10.42 32.15 -11.35
CA SER A 646 -9.01 32.14 -10.97
C SER A 646 -8.17 33.04 -11.86
N PHE A 647 -7.21 33.74 -11.28
CA PHE A 647 -6.24 34.54 -11.99
C PHE A 647 -5.29 33.68 -12.81
N SER A 648 -5.19 33.96 -14.11
CA SER A 648 -4.23 33.35 -15.01
C SER A 648 -3.15 34.35 -15.37
N ARG A 649 -1.89 34.06 -15.08
CA ARG A 649 -0.76 34.90 -15.50
C ARG A 649 -0.72 35.04 -17.02
N LEU A 650 -0.89 33.94 -17.75
CA LEU A 650 -0.83 33.93 -19.20
C LEU A 650 -1.95 34.76 -19.82
N ALA A 651 -3.19 34.60 -19.34
CA ALA A 651 -4.32 35.44 -19.78
C ALA A 651 -4.09 36.91 -19.45
N GLY A 652 -3.51 37.23 -18.30
CA GLY A 652 -3.10 38.58 -17.93
C GLY A 652 -2.09 39.16 -18.90
N TYR A 653 -1.04 38.43 -19.25
CA TYR A 653 -0.04 38.87 -20.22
C TYR A 653 -0.64 39.09 -21.61
N GLN A 654 -1.48 38.19 -22.11
CA GLN A 654 -2.17 38.30 -23.38
C GLN A 654 -3.06 39.55 -23.43
N ARG A 655 -3.82 39.83 -22.37
CA ARG A 655 -4.67 41.00 -22.26
C ARG A 655 -3.83 42.30 -22.35
N LEU A 656 -2.71 42.36 -21.60
CA LEU A 656 -1.81 43.54 -21.65
C LEU A 656 -1.21 43.77 -23.03
N LEU A 657 -0.85 42.71 -23.75
CA LEU A 657 -0.32 42.79 -25.12
C LEU A 657 -1.37 43.30 -26.10
N ALA A 658 -2.64 42.98 -25.90
CA ALA A 658 -3.76 43.44 -26.74
C ALA A 658 -4.19 44.89 -26.44
N THR A 659 -3.86 45.43 -25.25
CA THR A 659 -4.31 46.73 -24.78
C THR A 659 -3.37 47.84 -25.31
N PRO A 660 -3.85 48.78 -26.16
CA PRO A 660 -3.01 49.80 -26.78
C PRO A 660 -2.32 50.74 -25.78
N GLN A 661 -2.99 51.10 -24.70
CA GLN A 661 -2.56 52.08 -23.69
C GLN A 661 -1.47 51.60 -22.74
N VAL A 662 -1.18 50.31 -22.74
CA VAL A 662 -0.13 49.71 -21.90
C VAL A 662 1.24 50.23 -22.35
N SER A 663 2.10 50.58 -21.39
CA SER A 663 3.41 51.15 -21.68
C SER A 663 4.30 50.20 -22.51
N ARG A 664 5.27 50.75 -23.20
CA ARG A 664 6.24 49.99 -23.97
C ARG A 664 7.02 49.01 -23.08
N GLU A 665 7.39 49.44 -21.89
CA GLU A 665 8.13 48.66 -20.93
C GLU A 665 7.30 47.46 -20.41
N ASP A 666 6.05 47.70 -20.01
CA ASP A 666 5.15 46.67 -19.52
C ASP A 666 4.85 45.63 -20.60
N LYS A 667 4.66 46.05 -21.87
CA LYS A 667 4.49 45.11 -22.99
C LYS A 667 5.72 44.26 -23.24
N ALA A 668 6.92 44.82 -23.13
CA ALA A 668 8.15 44.07 -23.29
C ALA A 668 8.30 43.02 -22.16
N TYR A 669 7.96 43.41 -20.93
CA TYR A 669 8.00 42.51 -19.80
C TYR A 669 6.91 41.42 -19.91
N ALA A 670 5.70 41.76 -20.30
CA ALA A 670 4.62 40.79 -20.55
C ALA A 670 5.03 39.74 -21.60
N LEU A 671 5.66 40.18 -22.73
CA LEU A 671 6.19 39.26 -23.74
C LEU A 671 7.26 38.33 -23.17
N PHE A 672 8.21 38.88 -22.40
CA PHE A 672 9.26 38.11 -21.77
C PHE A 672 8.67 37.03 -20.85
N ARG A 673 7.71 37.38 -20.01
CA ARG A 673 7.04 36.42 -19.08
C ARG A 673 6.18 35.40 -19.82
N ALA A 674 5.40 35.80 -20.82
CA ALA A 674 4.57 34.91 -21.63
C ALA A 674 5.40 33.82 -22.35
N ILE A 675 6.59 34.22 -22.88
CA ILE A 675 7.49 33.27 -23.54
C ILE A 675 8.12 32.31 -22.51
N ASN A 676 8.50 32.84 -21.34
CA ASN A 676 9.09 32.02 -20.26
C ASN A 676 8.07 31.14 -19.51
N CYS A 677 6.77 31.19 -19.82
CA CYS A 677 5.80 30.22 -19.36
C CYS A 677 6.09 28.79 -19.86
N TYR A 678 6.84 28.68 -20.97
CA TYR A 678 7.07 27.39 -21.63
C TYR A 678 8.50 26.87 -21.45
N ALA A 679 8.60 25.58 -21.12
CA ALA A 679 9.84 24.85 -21.09
C ALA A 679 10.13 24.15 -22.44
N PRO A 680 11.37 23.65 -22.67
CA PRO A 680 11.73 22.87 -23.86
C PRO A 680 10.83 21.66 -24.12
N SER A 681 10.30 21.05 -23.08
CA SER A 681 9.35 19.93 -23.14
C SER A 681 7.96 20.31 -23.67
N GLY A 682 7.68 21.61 -23.84
CA GLY A 682 6.34 22.13 -24.13
C GLY A 682 5.47 22.36 -22.89
N TYR A 683 5.97 22.02 -21.69
CA TYR A 683 5.24 22.28 -20.45
C TYR A 683 5.01 23.77 -20.23
N ASN A 684 3.76 24.14 -19.94
CA ASN A 684 3.35 25.52 -19.61
C ASN A 684 3.20 25.64 -18.09
N SER A 685 4.02 26.48 -17.47
CA SER A 685 4.02 26.72 -16.01
C SER A 685 3.09 27.85 -15.57
N CYS A 686 2.38 28.51 -16.48
CA CYS A 686 1.58 29.72 -16.17
C CYS A 686 0.07 29.47 -16.21
N ASP A 687 -0.39 28.42 -16.91
CA ASP A 687 -1.79 28.17 -17.17
C ASP A 687 -1.93 26.83 -17.92
N ARG A 688 -3.13 26.27 -17.95
CA ARG A 688 -3.47 25.09 -18.74
C ARG A 688 -3.80 25.38 -20.21
N GLN A 689 -3.80 26.66 -20.63
CA GLN A 689 -4.04 27.03 -22.02
C GLN A 689 -2.89 26.56 -22.92
N ASP A 690 -3.24 25.84 -23.97
CA ASP A 690 -2.27 25.49 -25.00
C ASP A 690 -2.13 26.63 -26.00
N ILE A 691 -0.95 27.24 -26.03
CA ILE A 691 -0.58 28.28 -27.00
C ILE A 691 0.32 27.67 -28.06
N SER A 692 -0.08 27.83 -29.32
CA SER A 692 0.67 27.26 -30.44
C SER A 692 2.12 27.75 -30.48
N LYS A 693 3.02 26.91 -30.96
CA LYS A 693 4.45 27.25 -31.11
C LYS A 693 4.64 28.44 -32.03
N ASP A 694 3.76 28.62 -33.05
CA ASP A 694 3.81 29.76 -33.93
C ASP A 694 3.46 31.07 -33.22
N GLN A 695 2.48 31.07 -32.32
CA GLN A 695 2.17 32.24 -31.50
C GLN A 695 3.33 32.59 -30.56
N ARG A 696 3.97 31.60 -29.95
CA ARG A 696 5.15 31.81 -29.09
C ARG A 696 6.33 32.35 -29.89
N LYS A 697 6.51 31.88 -31.13
CA LYS A 697 7.49 32.41 -32.08
C LYS A 697 7.21 33.87 -32.44
N GLN A 698 5.95 34.22 -32.66
CA GLN A 698 5.55 35.62 -32.93
C GLN A 698 5.87 36.51 -31.72
N TRP A 699 5.55 36.09 -30.50
CA TRP A 699 5.91 36.84 -29.30
C TRP A 699 7.42 37.04 -29.17
N PHE A 700 8.21 36.00 -29.42
CA PHE A 700 9.68 36.07 -29.41
C PHE A 700 10.19 37.06 -30.46
N GLN A 701 9.69 36.98 -31.70
CA GLN A 701 10.08 37.88 -32.75
C GLN A 701 9.67 39.33 -32.46
N THR A 702 8.49 39.53 -31.90
CA THR A 702 8.00 40.86 -31.50
C THR A 702 8.91 41.44 -30.41
N LEU A 703 9.26 40.68 -29.38
CA LEU A 703 10.17 41.12 -28.33
C LEU A 703 11.54 41.49 -28.89
N LYS A 704 12.12 40.64 -29.75
CA LYS A 704 13.44 40.86 -30.36
C LYS A 704 13.51 42.05 -31.36
N ARG A 705 12.43 42.30 -32.09
CA ARG A 705 12.41 43.35 -33.11
C ARG A 705 11.92 44.69 -32.59
N SER A 706 10.79 44.68 -31.87
CA SER A 706 10.10 45.90 -31.43
C SER A 706 10.59 46.43 -30.09
N TYR A 707 11.27 45.61 -29.30
CA TYR A 707 11.73 45.92 -27.95
C TYR A 707 13.20 45.54 -27.73
N ALA A 708 14.01 45.56 -28.79
CA ALA A 708 15.41 45.10 -28.81
C ALA A 708 16.31 45.81 -27.77
N ASP A 709 15.99 47.05 -27.44
CA ASP A 709 16.68 47.92 -26.49
C ASP A 709 16.40 47.56 -25.03
N THR A 710 15.39 46.72 -24.76
CA THR A 710 15.04 46.33 -23.39
C THR A 710 15.92 45.21 -22.88
N GLN A 711 16.17 45.23 -21.56
CA GLN A 711 16.91 44.15 -20.88
C GLN A 711 16.29 42.75 -21.10
N TRP A 712 14.97 42.68 -21.20
CA TRP A 712 14.25 41.39 -21.37
C TRP A 712 14.48 40.82 -22.77
N ALA A 713 14.49 41.65 -23.82
CA ALA A 713 14.88 41.21 -25.14
C ALA A 713 16.33 40.71 -25.19
N GLN A 714 17.25 41.36 -24.47
CA GLN A 714 18.66 40.98 -24.43
C GLN A 714 18.87 39.65 -23.65
N ARG A 715 18.16 39.46 -22.54
CA ARG A 715 18.25 38.26 -21.68
C ARG A 715 17.64 37.00 -22.33
N LEU A 716 16.60 37.14 -23.13
CA LEU A 716 15.90 36.03 -23.75
C LEU A 716 16.69 35.48 -24.94
N LYS A 717 17.14 34.23 -24.89
CA LYS A 717 17.91 33.61 -25.98
C LYS A 717 17.08 32.67 -26.85
N TYR A 718 16.09 32.03 -26.29
CA TYR A 718 15.29 30.99 -26.93
C TYR A 718 13.80 31.16 -26.63
N TYR A 719 12.96 30.49 -27.41
CA TYR A 719 11.55 30.26 -27.13
C TYR A 719 11.27 28.76 -27.33
N TRP A 720 10.35 28.25 -26.63
CA TRP A 720 10.05 26.82 -26.64
C TRP A 720 8.61 26.53 -27.07
#